data_3e14713bf871e92c85666fd1c00cb927
#
_entry.id   3e14713bf871e92c85666fd1c00cb927
#
_cell.length_a   1.000
_cell.length_b   1.000
_cell.length_c   1.000
_cell.angle_alpha   90.00
_cell.angle_beta   90.00
_cell.angle_gamma   90.00
#
_symmetry.space_group_name_H-M   'P 1'
#
loop_
_entity.id
_entity.type
_entity.pdbx_description
1 polymer ?
#
loop_
_entity_poly.entity_id
_entity_poly.type
_entity_poly.pdbx_seq_one_letter_code
_entity_poly.pdbx_strand_id
1 'polypeptide(L)'
;MKSLWKLIPIMLCICILLPLVACTPVSENSDPSESEGSSVQEADTSSPDSGSESKSESESETTPAEGEIDYYPGMSYVKEEKEISVAGFDTQKLGQVASTLDRGVVSLLCANFDDGDKTADGKLAFRDASLATVKDGALHFMYDGQGYPGGWSTFSPLTPASVKDNHQVQLSMDIASFAPNASSTGTHTWISTFIGCYVSNYSGKIPDAPGDGLWFSFSENDVITVIGGTGGGWPAGFASVKIPRGFADMQHVDIVCTENYDTYIYGTFDAGESVLLLKTSMNDSLLTVYDANGQKVAETANSMGHYAGDYFVFFTHMGAARIDNLNIYACQKEEKRVETVITAVPDQGVTPGLDMTDKTDLVSICYSVWFDGILGTGNEPVTDFNNITEVLEGKRDWGAVHAFHYWAKPAQGYYRSTDIQAAKNNLILLGEADVDFIILDYTNANDSYISNTAMGKVWMFDPLDTLCQATLELRAEGYRTPYIVAWCGASEGPMIRALYDRYYTENNPYADCFVYWEGKPFMIYTQSVDAFPCPDLFTVRHMWGLTNEPCWRFLNVKNRNTAYEKDGVIEQISVAVASQETYMSMPTAHGRNGGKFFYDQWKEAFRVHPKVVTLTWWNEWTAQRFIVDGQTAFVDNYNQEYSRDIEPMEGGHGDLYYQWMKQYIAAYKAGKSCPRLIED
;
A
#
# COMPACT_ATOMS: atom_id res chain seq x y z
N MET A 1 29.49 9.25 -26.40
CA MET A 1 29.02 9.87 -25.15
C MET A 1 27.65 10.57 -25.23
N LYS A 2 27.08 10.86 -26.38
CA LYS A 2 25.73 11.47 -26.48
C LYS A 2 24.55 10.46 -26.55
N SER A 3 24.79 9.16 -26.57
CA SER A 3 23.73 8.13 -26.69
C SER A 3 23.44 7.37 -25.38
N LEU A 4 24.23 7.52 -24.34
CA LEU A 4 23.97 6.86 -23.04
C LEU A 4 22.94 7.59 -22.18
N TRP A 5 22.72 8.87 -22.43
CA TRP A 5 21.83 9.71 -21.59
C TRP A 5 20.33 9.49 -21.82
N LYS A 6 19.94 8.80 -22.92
CA LYS A 6 18.52 8.51 -23.17
C LYS A 6 18.01 7.23 -22.51
N LEU A 7 18.90 6.42 -21.93
CA LEU A 7 18.52 5.14 -21.29
C LEU A 7 18.37 5.22 -19.76
N ILE A 8 18.85 6.28 -19.13
CA ILE A 8 18.85 6.41 -17.67
C ILE A 8 17.44 6.56 -17.06
N PRO A 9 16.51 7.33 -17.63
CA PRO A 9 15.14 7.39 -17.10
C PRO A 9 14.38 6.06 -17.17
N ILE A 10 14.66 5.25 -18.22
CA ILE A 10 14.03 3.94 -18.42
C ILE A 10 14.57 2.90 -17.42
N MET A 11 15.83 3.04 -17.00
CA MET A 11 16.43 2.09 -16.03
C MET A 11 15.92 2.31 -14.59
N LEU A 12 15.60 3.55 -14.22
CA LEU A 12 15.02 3.85 -12.91
C LEU A 12 13.59 3.29 -12.78
N CYS A 13 12.78 3.38 -13.83
CA CYS A 13 11.45 2.77 -13.86
C CYS A 13 11.48 1.23 -13.81
N ILE A 14 12.53 0.59 -14.33
CA ILE A 14 12.65 -0.88 -14.34
C ILE A 14 13.13 -1.41 -12.98
N CYS A 15 13.92 -0.65 -12.22
CA CYS A 15 14.40 -1.10 -10.90
C CYS A 15 13.32 -1.09 -9.81
N ILE A 16 12.25 -0.30 -9.97
CA ILE A 16 11.14 -0.27 -9.02
C ILE A 16 10.10 -1.37 -9.32
N LEU A 17 10.12 -1.97 -10.51
CA LEU A 17 9.15 -3.00 -10.96
C LEU A 17 9.58 -4.44 -10.71
N LEU A 18 10.70 -4.70 -10.02
CA LEU A 18 11.05 -6.07 -9.63
C LEU A 18 10.51 -6.37 -8.22
N PRO A 19 9.45 -7.18 -8.12
CA PRO A 19 8.90 -7.57 -6.84
C PRO A 19 9.85 -8.54 -6.14
N LEU A 20 9.85 -8.44 -4.86
CA LEU A 20 10.29 -9.41 -3.88
C LEU A 20 10.34 -10.87 -4.40
N VAL A 21 11.52 -11.31 -4.80
CA VAL A 21 11.81 -12.74 -4.82
C VAL A 21 12.50 -13.06 -3.50
N ALA A 22 11.72 -13.59 -2.58
CA ALA A 22 12.22 -14.12 -1.33
C ALA A 22 13.13 -15.33 -1.61
N CYS A 23 14.41 -15.21 -1.31
CA CYS A 23 15.31 -16.35 -1.27
C CYS A 23 15.07 -17.13 0.02
N THR A 24 14.66 -18.37 -0.11
CA THR A 24 14.66 -19.36 0.99
C THR A 24 16.09 -19.73 1.36
N PRO A 25 16.43 -19.88 2.65
CA PRO A 25 17.73 -20.40 3.06
C PRO A 25 17.78 -21.92 2.91
N VAL A 26 18.85 -22.39 2.31
CA VAL A 26 19.24 -23.80 2.28
C VAL A 26 19.76 -24.18 3.65
N SER A 27 19.14 -25.18 4.26
CA SER A 27 19.63 -25.80 5.48
C SER A 27 20.69 -26.87 5.19
N GLU A 28 21.86 -26.74 5.73
CA GLU A 28 22.76 -27.87 5.90
C GLU A 28 22.88 -28.26 7.38
N ASN A 29 22.61 -29.54 7.62
CA ASN A 29 22.71 -30.23 8.90
C ASN A 29 24.14 -30.39 9.38
N SER A 30 24.35 -30.24 10.67
CA SER A 30 25.19 -31.20 11.44
C SER A 30 25.02 -30.99 12.96
N ASP A 31 24.50 -32.00 13.61
CA ASP A 31 24.48 -32.31 15.04
C ASP A 31 25.71 -33.18 15.42
N PRO A 32 25.96 -33.57 16.68
CA PRO A 32 25.70 -32.97 18.00
C PRO A 32 26.91 -33.01 18.97
N SER A 33 26.78 -32.41 20.15
CA SER A 33 27.29 -33.07 21.39
C SER A 33 26.91 -32.33 22.67
N GLU A 34 26.56 -33.13 23.62
CA GLU A 34 26.09 -32.95 25.00
C GLU A 34 27.05 -32.19 25.93
N SER A 35 26.51 -31.55 26.96
CA SER A 35 26.69 -31.89 28.38
C SER A 35 26.10 -30.83 29.31
N GLU A 36 25.21 -31.28 30.16
CA GLU A 36 25.11 -31.16 31.64
C GLU A 36 25.56 -29.80 32.24
N GLY A 37 24.82 -29.11 33.05
CA GLY A 37 24.01 -29.43 34.19
C GLY A 37 24.32 -28.45 35.30
N SER A 38 23.38 -27.94 35.95
CA SER A 38 23.20 -27.87 37.40
C SER A 38 22.39 -26.65 37.85
N SER A 39 21.44 -27.03 38.64
CA SER A 39 20.56 -26.31 39.55
C SER A 39 21.30 -25.41 40.57
N VAL A 40 20.63 -24.39 41.10
CA VAL A 40 20.34 -24.19 42.53
C VAL A 40 19.60 -22.85 42.77
N GLN A 41 18.41 -22.98 43.27
CA GLN A 41 17.74 -22.45 44.47
C GLN A 41 17.38 -20.94 44.59
N GLU A 42 16.11 -20.86 44.98
CA GLU A 42 15.33 -19.79 45.56
C GLU A 42 15.98 -19.07 46.74
N ALA A 43 15.64 -17.79 46.88
CA ALA A 43 15.45 -17.20 48.22
C ALA A 43 14.42 -16.08 48.14
N ASP A 44 13.39 -16.30 48.87
CA ASP A 44 12.28 -15.47 49.25
C ASP A 44 12.77 -14.32 50.18
N THR A 45 12.20 -13.10 50.06
CA THR A 45 11.85 -12.26 51.20
C THR A 45 11.00 -11.04 50.78
N SER A 46 9.76 -11.07 51.22
CA SER A 46 8.95 -10.01 51.86
C SER A 46 8.89 -8.57 51.31
N SER A 47 7.65 -8.20 50.97
CA SER A 47 7.09 -6.84 50.90
C SER A 47 7.23 -6.06 52.23
N PRO A 48 7.12 -4.72 52.14
CA PRO A 48 5.83 -4.17 52.54
C PRO A 48 5.30 -3.03 51.64
N ASP A 49 4.04 -3.09 51.55
CA ASP A 49 2.98 -2.14 51.29
C ASP A 49 3.35 -0.65 51.45
N SER A 50 3.09 0.15 50.43
CA SER A 50 2.63 1.54 50.56
C SER A 50 1.83 1.93 49.32
N GLY A 51 0.55 2.17 49.55
CA GLY A 51 -0.39 2.65 48.55
C GLY A 51 0.02 3.99 47.96
N SER A 52 -0.15 4.15 46.69
CA SER A 52 -0.34 5.42 46.03
C SER A 52 -1.46 5.28 44.99
N GLU A 53 -2.48 6.06 45.25
CA GLU A 53 -3.64 6.27 44.40
C GLU A 53 -3.21 6.62 42.97
N SER A 54 -3.66 5.84 42.01
CA SER A 54 -3.64 6.23 40.62
C SER A 54 -4.66 7.34 40.41
N LYS A 55 -4.20 8.56 40.31
CA LYS A 55 -4.98 9.63 39.70
C LYS A 55 -5.02 9.33 38.21
N SER A 56 -6.23 9.11 37.72
CA SER A 56 -6.55 9.25 36.31
C SER A 56 -6.24 10.69 35.90
N GLU A 57 -5.19 10.91 35.15
CA GLU A 57 -5.02 12.15 34.39
C GLU A 57 -6.11 12.17 33.32
N SER A 58 -7.10 13.03 33.54
CA SER A 58 -8.01 13.47 32.53
C SER A 58 -7.16 14.21 31.50
N GLU A 59 -7.15 13.75 30.25
CA GLU A 59 -6.74 14.57 29.11
C GLU A 59 -7.52 15.88 29.18
N SER A 60 -6.83 16.96 29.53
CA SER A 60 -7.39 18.29 29.44
C SER A 60 -7.41 18.65 27.95
N GLU A 61 -8.60 18.68 27.35
CA GLU A 61 -8.82 19.46 26.14
C GLU A 61 -8.33 20.88 26.44
N THR A 62 -7.18 21.24 25.91
CA THR A 62 -6.69 22.61 25.92
C THR A 62 -7.50 23.36 24.87
N THR A 63 -8.61 23.95 25.27
CA THR A 63 -9.25 25.03 24.53
C THR A 63 -8.24 26.16 24.34
N PRO A 64 -8.08 26.71 23.12
CA PRO A 64 -7.23 27.85 22.86
C PRO A 64 -7.57 29.02 23.79
N ALA A 65 -6.56 29.73 24.27
CA ALA A 65 -6.74 30.87 25.13
C ALA A 65 -7.36 32.04 24.34
N GLU A 66 -8.30 32.79 24.96
CA GLU A 66 -8.87 34.01 24.35
C GLU A 66 -7.77 34.99 23.94
N GLY A 67 -7.58 35.17 22.62
CA GLY A 67 -6.58 36.06 22.01
C GLY A 67 -5.60 35.39 21.06
N GLU A 68 -5.84 34.13 20.67
CA GLU A 68 -5.00 33.40 19.72
C GLU A 68 -5.10 33.99 18.31
N ILE A 69 -3.97 33.97 17.58
CA ILE A 69 -3.83 34.49 16.22
C ILE A 69 -4.66 33.57 15.32
N ASP A 70 -5.65 34.15 14.63
CA ASP A 70 -6.36 33.45 13.55
C ASP A 70 -5.42 33.33 12.32
N TYR A 71 -4.87 32.14 12.12
CA TYR A 71 -3.98 31.85 11.00
C TYR A 71 -4.70 31.72 9.65
N TYR A 72 -6.01 31.52 9.67
CA TYR A 72 -6.82 31.25 8.50
C TYR A 72 -8.06 32.17 8.46
N PRO A 73 -7.88 33.50 8.37
CA PRO A 73 -8.98 34.43 8.44
C PRO A 73 -9.95 34.20 7.28
N GLY A 74 -11.23 34.15 7.59
CA GLY A 74 -12.30 33.85 6.62
C GLY A 74 -12.53 32.36 6.35
N MET A 75 -11.88 31.47 7.10
CA MET A 75 -12.12 30.02 7.08
C MET A 75 -12.66 29.56 8.42
N SER A 76 -13.66 28.67 8.39
CA SER A 76 -14.17 27.99 9.56
C SER A 76 -13.98 26.48 9.37
N TYR A 77 -13.61 25.78 10.44
CA TYR A 77 -13.42 24.33 10.41
C TYR A 77 -14.50 23.68 11.26
N VAL A 78 -15.48 23.05 10.60
CA VAL A 78 -16.65 22.43 11.21
C VAL A 78 -16.34 20.96 11.46
N LYS A 79 -16.43 20.55 12.73
CA LYS A 79 -16.24 19.17 13.17
C LYS A 79 -17.61 18.52 13.37
N GLU A 80 -17.87 17.44 12.64
CA GLU A 80 -19.08 16.65 12.73
C GLU A 80 -18.74 15.18 13.01
N GLU A 81 -19.41 14.58 13.98
CA GLU A 81 -19.38 13.15 14.15
C GLU A 81 -20.41 12.53 13.21
N LYS A 82 -19.95 11.73 12.25
CA LYS A 82 -20.82 10.98 11.35
C LYS A 82 -20.68 9.50 11.61
N GLU A 83 -21.81 8.85 11.87
CA GLU A 83 -21.87 7.40 11.82
C GLU A 83 -21.76 6.99 10.35
N ILE A 84 -20.59 6.51 9.95
CA ILE A 84 -20.34 5.95 8.63
C ILE A 84 -20.66 4.46 8.70
N SER A 85 -21.74 4.08 8.05
CA SER A 85 -22.05 2.69 7.80
C SER A 85 -21.24 2.25 6.59
N VAL A 86 -20.15 1.52 6.82
CA VAL A 86 -19.50 0.76 5.75
C VAL A 86 -20.45 -0.40 5.43
N ALA A 87 -20.95 -0.42 4.21
CA ALA A 87 -22.08 -1.24 3.81
C ALA A 87 -21.93 -2.70 4.17
N GLY A 88 -22.89 -3.23 4.90
CA GLY A 88 -23.06 -4.65 5.16
C GLY A 88 -23.90 -5.34 4.09
N PHE A 89 -23.70 -6.62 3.97
CA PHE A 89 -24.48 -7.50 3.10
C PHE A 89 -25.65 -8.09 3.89
N ASP A 90 -26.82 -8.19 3.24
CA ASP A 90 -27.98 -8.90 3.80
C ASP A 90 -27.71 -10.41 3.81
N THR A 91 -27.31 -10.93 4.96
CA THR A 91 -27.01 -12.36 5.16
C THR A 91 -28.23 -13.28 4.88
N GLN A 92 -29.44 -12.73 4.76
CA GLN A 92 -30.63 -13.50 4.37
C GLN A 92 -30.67 -13.82 2.87
N LYS A 93 -29.79 -13.16 2.08
CA LYS A 93 -29.65 -13.43 0.64
C LYS A 93 -28.47 -14.33 0.31
N LEU A 94 -27.98 -15.12 1.27
CA LEU A 94 -26.97 -16.14 1.02
C LEU A 94 -27.42 -17.06 -0.12
N GLY A 95 -26.58 -17.22 -1.15
CA GLY A 95 -26.86 -18.03 -2.32
C GLY A 95 -27.69 -17.35 -3.42
N GLN A 96 -28.13 -16.14 -3.23
CA GLN A 96 -28.56 -15.31 -4.36
C GLN A 96 -27.31 -14.64 -4.94
N VAL A 97 -27.09 -14.89 -6.23
CA VAL A 97 -26.00 -14.26 -6.95
C VAL A 97 -26.03 -12.77 -6.69
N ALA A 98 -24.92 -12.19 -6.35
CA ALA A 98 -24.74 -10.75 -6.34
C ALA A 98 -24.79 -10.21 -7.79
N SER A 99 -25.86 -10.52 -8.51
CA SER A 99 -26.14 -10.01 -9.86
C SER A 99 -26.52 -8.52 -9.84
N THR A 100 -26.83 -8.02 -8.65
CA THR A 100 -26.93 -6.59 -8.37
C THR A 100 -25.85 -6.28 -7.37
N LEU A 101 -24.89 -5.48 -7.77
CA LEU A 101 -23.89 -4.85 -6.92
C LEU A 101 -24.62 -3.98 -5.88
N ASP A 102 -25.19 -4.62 -4.88
CA ASP A 102 -25.67 -3.92 -3.69
C ASP A 102 -24.45 -3.28 -3.00
N ARG A 103 -24.65 -2.16 -2.37
CA ARG A 103 -23.59 -1.40 -1.71
C ARG A 103 -22.81 -2.33 -0.78
N GLY A 104 -21.47 -2.37 -0.95
CA GLY A 104 -20.55 -3.18 -0.15
C GLY A 104 -20.09 -4.48 -0.79
N VAL A 105 -20.60 -4.85 -1.96
CA VAL A 105 -20.08 -5.97 -2.74
C VAL A 105 -19.04 -5.46 -3.74
N VAL A 106 -17.84 -6.03 -3.68
CA VAL A 106 -16.73 -5.71 -4.57
C VAL A 106 -16.44 -6.91 -5.45
N SER A 107 -16.34 -6.70 -6.78
CA SER A 107 -15.89 -7.73 -7.70
C SER A 107 -14.36 -7.84 -7.63
N LEU A 108 -13.87 -9.00 -7.19
CA LEU A 108 -12.42 -9.31 -7.16
C LEU A 108 -11.95 -9.92 -8.46
N LEU A 109 -12.81 -10.66 -9.15
CA LEU A 109 -12.55 -11.27 -10.44
C LEU A 109 -13.84 -11.27 -11.27
N CYS A 110 -13.71 -10.96 -12.56
CA CYS A 110 -14.75 -11.16 -13.57
C CYS A 110 -14.06 -11.70 -14.83
N ALA A 111 -14.46 -12.89 -15.26
CA ALA A 111 -13.91 -13.56 -16.44
C ALA A 111 -15.03 -14.26 -17.21
N ASN A 112 -15.39 -13.70 -18.37
CA ASN A 112 -16.43 -14.24 -19.25
C ASN A 112 -15.89 -14.96 -20.49
N PHE A 113 -14.58 -14.94 -20.72
CA PHE A 113 -13.86 -15.62 -21.80
C PHE A 113 -14.32 -15.31 -23.24
N ASP A 114 -15.18 -14.33 -23.45
CA ASP A 114 -15.72 -13.96 -24.76
C ASP A 114 -14.65 -13.44 -25.75
N ASP A 115 -13.58 -12.83 -25.22
CA ASP A 115 -12.45 -12.29 -25.97
C ASP A 115 -11.43 -13.37 -26.38
N GLY A 116 -11.60 -14.61 -25.90
CA GLY A 116 -10.70 -15.73 -26.13
C GLY A 116 -9.48 -15.77 -25.20
N ASP A 117 -9.35 -14.85 -24.25
CA ASP A 117 -8.26 -14.86 -23.26
C ASP A 117 -8.57 -15.79 -22.09
N LYS A 118 -7.90 -16.94 -22.05
CA LYS A 118 -8.02 -17.90 -20.93
C LYS A 118 -7.43 -17.39 -19.62
N THR A 119 -6.59 -16.35 -19.66
CA THR A 119 -5.93 -15.81 -18.47
C THR A 119 -6.75 -14.72 -17.79
N ALA A 120 -7.83 -14.27 -18.41
CA ALA A 120 -8.64 -13.16 -17.93
C ALA A 120 -7.78 -11.94 -17.55
N ASP A 121 -7.06 -11.38 -18.53
CA ASP A 121 -6.10 -10.26 -18.33
C ASP A 121 -4.99 -10.57 -17.33
N GLY A 122 -4.53 -11.81 -17.27
CA GLY A 122 -3.49 -12.26 -16.36
C GLY A 122 -3.94 -12.48 -14.91
N LYS A 123 -5.24 -12.50 -14.65
CA LYS A 123 -5.81 -12.76 -13.31
C LYS A 123 -5.94 -14.24 -12.97
N LEU A 124 -5.84 -15.13 -13.96
CA LEU A 124 -5.84 -16.58 -13.80
C LEU A 124 -4.47 -17.16 -14.15
N ALA A 125 -3.95 -17.99 -13.26
CA ALA A 125 -2.73 -18.74 -13.49
C ALA A 125 -3.02 -20.22 -13.67
N PHE A 126 -2.31 -20.87 -14.58
CA PHE A 126 -2.42 -22.29 -14.91
C PHE A 126 -1.11 -23.00 -14.61
N ARG A 127 -1.18 -24.18 -14.01
CA ARG A 127 0.00 -25.04 -13.87
C ARG A 127 0.54 -25.49 -15.22
N ASP A 128 -0.37 -25.92 -16.09
CA ASP A 128 -0.08 -26.26 -17.48
C ASP A 128 -1.11 -25.58 -18.39
N ALA A 129 -0.73 -24.43 -18.93
CA ALA A 129 -1.62 -23.65 -19.78
C ALA A 129 -1.97 -24.35 -21.12
N SER A 130 -1.26 -25.42 -21.50
CA SER A 130 -1.58 -26.20 -22.70
C SER A 130 -2.87 -27.03 -22.55
N LEU A 131 -3.27 -27.31 -21.30
CA LEU A 131 -4.47 -28.06 -20.95
C LEU A 131 -5.73 -27.19 -20.82
N ALA A 132 -5.60 -25.89 -21.04
CA ALA A 132 -6.69 -24.94 -21.00
C ALA A 132 -6.84 -24.21 -22.33
N THR A 133 -8.05 -24.13 -22.85
CA THR A 133 -8.37 -23.40 -24.08
C THR A 133 -9.70 -22.68 -23.91
N VAL A 134 -9.86 -21.54 -24.57
CA VAL A 134 -11.18 -20.91 -24.71
C VAL A 134 -11.80 -21.37 -26.02
N LYS A 135 -13.04 -21.81 -25.95
CA LYS A 135 -13.82 -22.22 -27.09
C LYS A 135 -15.30 -21.92 -26.87
N ASP A 136 -15.96 -21.32 -27.88
CA ASP A 136 -17.34 -20.92 -27.83
C ASP A 136 -17.66 -20.04 -26.60
N GLY A 137 -16.77 -19.09 -26.28
CA GLY A 137 -16.91 -18.16 -25.14
C GLY A 137 -16.73 -18.78 -23.76
N ALA A 138 -16.27 -20.01 -23.63
CA ALA A 138 -16.07 -20.66 -22.33
C ALA A 138 -14.67 -21.23 -22.17
N LEU A 139 -14.18 -21.25 -20.93
CA LEU A 139 -12.91 -21.88 -20.57
C LEU A 139 -13.09 -23.40 -20.52
N HIS A 140 -12.42 -24.09 -21.43
CA HIS A 140 -12.26 -25.53 -21.40
C HIS A 140 -10.99 -25.90 -20.67
N PHE A 141 -11.15 -26.58 -19.56
CA PHE A 141 -10.08 -26.99 -18.69
C PHE A 141 -10.16 -28.50 -18.50
N MET A 142 -9.12 -29.23 -18.95
CA MET A 142 -9.17 -30.68 -19.01
C MET A 142 -7.81 -31.31 -18.71
N TYR A 143 -7.88 -32.55 -18.26
CA TYR A 143 -6.74 -33.46 -18.19
C TYR A 143 -6.73 -34.36 -19.42
N ASP A 144 -5.64 -34.44 -20.14
CA ASP A 144 -5.56 -35.17 -21.44
C ASP A 144 -5.35 -36.67 -21.30
N GLY A 145 -5.16 -37.19 -20.10
CA GLY A 145 -5.03 -38.61 -19.85
C GLY A 145 -3.67 -39.23 -20.26
N GLN A 146 -2.71 -38.46 -20.77
CA GLN A 146 -1.41 -38.94 -21.19
C GLN A 146 -0.44 -38.98 -19.99
N GLY A 147 -0.32 -40.13 -19.41
CA GLY A 147 0.72 -40.37 -18.40
C GLY A 147 0.27 -40.41 -16.95
N TYR A 148 0.33 -41.60 -16.36
CA TYR A 148 0.29 -41.80 -14.92
C TYR A 148 1.72 -41.95 -14.40
N PRO A 149 2.11 -41.46 -13.23
CA PRO A 149 1.31 -40.85 -12.16
C PRO A 149 1.55 -39.32 -12.09
N GLY A 150 0.49 -38.53 -12.06
CA GLY A 150 0.57 -37.14 -11.70
C GLY A 150 -0.03 -36.12 -12.69
N GLY A 151 -0.84 -36.56 -13.58
CA GLY A 151 -1.53 -35.69 -14.55
C GLY A 151 -2.74 -34.97 -13.95
N TRP A 152 -2.48 -33.88 -13.28
CA TRP A 152 -3.50 -32.97 -12.76
C TRP A 152 -3.48 -31.71 -13.58
N SER A 153 -4.62 -31.25 -13.98
CA SER A 153 -4.75 -29.91 -14.50
C SER A 153 -5.25 -29.01 -13.37
N THR A 154 -4.58 -27.89 -13.16
CA THR A 154 -4.88 -26.96 -12.07
C THR A 154 -4.86 -25.53 -12.57
N PHE A 155 -5.81 -24.73 -12.15
CA PHE A 155 -5.72 -23.28 -12.27
C PHE A 155 -6.19 -22.58 -10.99
N SER A 156 -5.76 -21.36 -10.82
CA SER A 156 -6.11 -20.54 -9.66
C SER A 156 -6.29 -19.08 -10.06
N PRO A 157 -7.35 -18.43 -9.60
CA PRO A 157 -7.37 -16.98 -9.50
C PRO A 157 -6.18 -16.48 -8.68
N LEU A 158 -5.55 -15.40 -9.13
CA LEU A 158 -4.40 -14.79 -8.46
C LEU A 158 -4.81 -13.79 -7.39
N THR A 159 -6.09 -13.41 -7.34
CA THR A 159 -6.60 -12.47 -6.36
C THR A 159 -7.02 -13.22 -5.10
N PRO A 160 -6.51 -12.85 -3.91
CA PRO A 160 -6.96 -13.42 -2.66
C PRO A 160 -8.42 -13.04 -2.37
N ALA A 161 -9.17 -13.99 -1.82
CA ALA A 161 -10.57 -13.84 -1.42
C ALA A 161 -10.70 -14.25 0.06
N SER A 162 -10.30 -13.33 0.97
CA SER A 162 -10.19 -13.60 2.39
C SER A 162 -11.50 -13.34 3.13
N VAL A 163 -11.95 -14.33 3.89
CA VAL A 163 -13.06 -14.15 4.83
C VAL A 163 -12.63 -13.50 6.15
N LYS A 164 -11.32 -13.30 6.36
CA LYS A 164 -10.81 -12.54 7.53
C LYS A 164 -11.15 -11.06 7.41
N ASP A 165 -11.10 -10.56 6.18
CA ASP A 165 -11.29 -9.14 5.86
C ASP A 165 -12.70 -8.83 5.36
N ASN A 166 -13.51 -9.86 5.09
CA ASN A 166 -14.85 -9.74 4.53
C ASN A 166 -15.87 -10.55 5.34
N HIS A 167 -17.13 -10.11 5.34
CA HIS A 167 -18.25 -10.90 5.88
C HIS A 167 -18.42 -12.21 5.14
N GLN A 168 -18.25 -12.14 3.82
CA GLN A 168 -18.27 -13.32 2.97
C GLN A 168 -17.48 -13.06 1.69
N VAL A 169 -17.05 -14.15 1.08
CA VAL A 169 -16.56 -14.20 -0.30
C VAL A 169 -17.36 -15.24 -1.05
N GLN A 170 -17.63 -14.97 -2.31
CA GLN A 170 -18.46 -15.84 -3.17
C GLN A 170 -17.73 -16.11 -4.48
N LEU A 171 -17.58 -17.38 -4.80
CA LEU A 171 -17.24 -17.84 -6.14
C LEU A 171 -18.55 -18.14 -6.87
N SER A 172 -18.71 -17.64 -8.08
CA SER A 172 -19.88 -17.78 -8.92
C SER A 172 -19.44 -18.13 -10.34
N MET A 173 -20.02 -19.16 -10.94
CA MET A 173 -19.67 -19.55 -12.30
C MET A 173 -20.77 -20.33 -13.01
N ASP A 174 -20.86 -20.15 -14.32
CA ASP A 174 -21.70 -20.97 -15.19
C ASP A 174 -20.96 -22.27 -15.53
N ILE A 175 -21.68 -23.38 -15.49
CA ILE A 175 -21.19 -24.70 -15.78
C ILE A 175 -21.81 -25.16 -17.10
N ALA A 176 -20.99 -25.26 -18.14
CA ALA A 176 -21.41 -25.88 -19.38
C ALA A 176 -21.31 -27.42 -19.34
N SER A 177 -20.33 -27.97 -18.63
CA SER A 177 -20.25 -29.38 -18.31
C SER A 177 -19.16 -29.70 -17.29
N PHE A 178 -19.42 -30.70 -16.43
CA PHE A 178 -18.41 -31.46 -15.70
C PHE A 178 -18.45 -32.89 -16.26
N ALA A 179 -17.59 -33.23 -17.18
CA ALA A 179 -17.62 -34.51 -17.85
C ALA A 179 -16.32 -35.31 -17.63
N PRO A 180 -16.39 -36.66 -17.54
CA PRO A 180 -15.21 -37.47 -17.62
C PRO A 180 -14.52 -37.30 -18.97
N ASN A 181 -13.19 -37.35 -19.00
CA ASN A 181 -12.46 -37.36 -20.26
C ASN A 181 -12.76 -38.66 -21.02
N ALA A 182 -13.22 -38.53 -22.26
CA ALA A 182 -13.57 -39.68 -23.12
C ALA A 182 -12.42 -40.63 -23.39
N SER A 183 -11.17 -40.26 -23.12
CA SER A 183 -9.99 -41.12 -23.24
C SER A 183 -9.67 -41.94 -21.96
N SER A 184 -10.38 -41.72 -20.86
CA SER A 184 -10.15 -42.48 -19.62
C SER A 184 -10.77 -43.89 -19.76
N THR A 185 -9.96 -44.85 -20.19
CA THR A 185 -10.39 -46.27 -20.32
C THR A 185 -10.17 -47.11 -19.06
N GLY A 186 -9.94 -46.49 -17.92
CA GLY A 186 -9.64 -47.16 -16.64
C GLY A 186 -10.79 -47.16 -15.67
N THR A 187 -10.87 -48.21 -14.84
CA THR A 187 -11.80 -48.34 -13.69
C THR A 187 -11.43 -47.43 -12.53
N HIS A 188 -11.19 -46.13 -12.79
CA HIS A 188 -10.83 -45.20 -11.74
C HIS A 188 -12.06 -44.49 -11.19
N THR A 189 -12.31 -44.64 -9.91
CA THR A 189 -13.41 -44.02 -9.14
C THR A 189 -13.20 -42.53 -8.82
N TRP A 190 -12.26 -41.86 -9.48
CA TRP A 190 -11.78 -40.52 -9.14
C TRP A 190 -11.89 -39.49 -10.27
N ILE A 191 -12.84 -39.68 -11.17
CA ILE A 191 -13.09 -38.71 -12.24
C ILE A 191 -13.88 -37.56 -11.64
N SER A 192 -13.22 -36.43 -11.40
CA SER A 192 -13.83 -35.34 -10.65
C SER A 192 -13.24 -33.99 -11.04
N THR A 193 -14.06 -32.98 -10.93
CA THR A 193 -13.62 -31.58 -10.83
C THR A 193 -13.62 -31.19 -9.36
N PHE A 194 -12.54 -30.64 -8.89
CA PHE A 194 -12.35 -30.21 -7.52
C PHE A 194 -12.30 -28.68 -7.46
N ILE A 195 -13.02 -28.13 -6.49
CA ILE A 195 -12.93 -26.71 -6.15
C ILE A 195 -12.47 -26.60 -4.71
N GLY A 196 -11.35 -25.96 -4.48
CA GLY A 196 -10.78 -25.71 -3.15
C GLY A 196 -11.09 -24.30 -2.69
N CYS A 197 -11.44 -24.19 -1.41
CA CYS A 197 -11.62 -22.95 -0.67
C CYS A 197 -10.60 -22.88 0.44
N TYR A 198 -10.23 -21.67 0.88
CA TYR A 198 -9.24 -21.46 1.94
C TYR A 198 -7.87 -22.08 1.61
N VAL A 199 -7.50 -22.10 0.34
CA VAL A 199 -6.25 -22.71 -0.09
C VAL A 199 -5.11 -21.72 0.09
N SER A 200 -4.01 -22.19 0.68
CA SER A 200 -2.80 -21.39 0.82
C SER A 200 -2.15 -21.13 -0.53
N ASN A 201 -1.68 -19.89 -0.77
CA ASN A 201 -0.83 -19.60 -1.92
C ASN A 201 0.63 -19.91 -1.56
N TYR A 202 1.13 -21.05 -2.03
CA TYR A 202 2.52 -21.42 -1.86
C TYR A 202 3.41 -20.58 -2.78
N SER A 203 3.79 -19.37 -2.36
CA SER A 203 4.79 -18.52 -3.04
C SER A 203 4.59 -18.36 -4.56
N GLY A 204 3.34 -18.18 -4.99
CA GLY A 204 3.01 -17.99 -6.42
C GLY A 204 3.04 -19.27 -7.25
N LYS A 205 3.15 -20.44 -6.63
CA LYS A 205 3.01 -21.74 -7.30
C LYS A 205 1.59 -22.24 -7.13
N ILE A 206 1.00 -22.65 -8.25
CA ILE A 206 -0.29 -23.36 -8.24
C ILE A 206 -0.05 -24.73 -7.62
N PRO A 207 -0.87 -25.16 -6.64
CA PRO A 207 -0.70 -26.46 -5.98
C PRO A 207 -0.69 -27.62 -6.97
N ASP A 208 0.16 -28.59 -6.72
CA ASP A 208 0.31 -29.80 -7.55
C ASP A 208 -0.73 -30.88 -7.21
N ALA A 209 -1.39 -30.73 -6.07
CA ALA A 209 -2.42 -31.64 -5.55
C ALA A 209 -3.31 -30.85 -4.58
N PRO A 210 -4.54 -31.33 -4.27
CA PRO A 210 -5.30 -30.80 -3.16
C PRO A 210 -4.45 -30.87 -1.88
N GLY A 211 -3.99 -29.69 -1.45
CA GLY A 211 -3.18 -29.50 -0.25
C GLY A 211 -4.01 -28.88 0.87
N ASP A 212 -3.40 -27.95 1.60
CA ASP A 212 -4.09 -27.22 2.65
C ASP A 212 -5.31 -26.48 2.07
N GLY A 213 -6.47 -26.69 2.68
CA GLY A 213 -7.73 -26.10 2.25
C GLY A 213 -8.90 -27.07 2.41
N LEU A 214 -10.09 -26.52 2.18
CA LEU A 214 -11.33 -27.26 2.11
C LEU A 214 -11.68 -27.50 0.64
N TRP A 215 -11.83 -28.75 0.24
CA TRP A 215 -12.03 -29.15 -1.14
C TRP A 215 -13.38 -29.83 -1.35
N PHE A 216 -14.01 -29.50 -2.45
CA PHE A 216 -15.25 -30.09 -2.90
C PHE A 216 -15.02 -30.80 -4.22
N SER A 217 -15.17 -32.12 -4.23
CA SER A 217 -15.04 -32.95 -5.42
C SER A 217 -16.41 -33.21 -6.03
N PHE A 218 -16.63 -32.70 -7.22
CA PHE A 218 -17.83 -32.93 -8.02
C PHE A 218 -17.59 -34.14 -8.91
N SER A 219 -18.23 -35.27 -8.61
CA SER A 219 -17.98 -36.54 -9.28
C SER A 219 -19.15 -36.99 -10.15
N GLU A 220 -18.89 -37.87 -11.12
CA GLU A 220 -19.85 -38.38 -12.09
C GLU A 220 -21.08 -39.08 -11.52
N ASN A 221 -21.09 -39.43 -10.22
CA ASN A 221 -22.19 -40.11 -9.56
C ASN A 221 -23.19 -39.16 -8.87
N ASP A 222 -23.19 -37.88 -9.26
CA ASP A 222 -24.02 -36.85 -8.63
C ASP A 222 -23.77 -36.70 -7.13
N VAL A 223 -22.50 -36.79 -6.75
CA VAL A 223 -22.06 -36.70 -5.36
C VAL A 223 -21.02 -35.61 -5.22
N ILE A 224 -21.19 -34.75 -4.24
CA ILE A 224 -20.12 -33.85 -3.80
C ILE A 224 -19.41 -34.52 -2.62
N THR A 225 -18.14 -34.82 -2.80
CA THR A 225 -17.28 -35.32 -1.71
C THR A 225 -16.51 -34.19 -1.09
N VAL A 226 -16.62 -34.05 0.22
CA VAL A 226 -15.90 -33.05 1.01
C VAL A 226 -14.58 -33.62 1.48
N ILE A 227 -13.52 -32.86 1.27
CA ILE A 227 -12.14 -33.23 1.59
C ILE A 227 -11.52 -32.07 2.36
N GLY A 228 -11.07 -32.31 3.58
CA GLY A 228 -10.32 -31.32 4.37
C GLY A 228 -8.95 -31.85 4.72
N GLY A 229 -7.93 -31.00 4.70
CA GLY A 229 -6.61 -31.49 5.04
C GLY A 229 -5.52 -30.45 5.11
N THR A 230 -4.47 -30.81 5.85
CA THR A 230 -3.19 -30.10 5.89
C THR A 230 -2.09 -31.01 5.35
N GLY A 231 -1.18 -30.41 4.54
CA GLY A 231 0.10 -31.01 4.18
C GLY A 231 0.10 -32.07 3.09
N GLY A 232 0.46 -31.66 1.89
CA GLY A 232 1.22 -32.38 0.86
C GLY A 232 0.79 -33.81 0.47
N GLY A 233 -0.47 -34.18 0.58
CA GLY A 233 -0.98 -35.50 0.19
C GLY A 233 -2.47 -35.48 -0.11
N TRP A 234 -2.98 -36.52 -0.76
CA TRP A 234 -4.43 -36.68 -0.98
C TRP A 234 -5.10 -37.02 0.34
N PRO A 235 -5.79 -36.10 0.99
CA PRO A 235 -6.63 -36.48 2.10
C PRO A 235 -7.79 -37.33 1.56
N ALA A 236 -8.10 -38.42 2.24
CA ALA A 236 -9.29 -39.20 1.91
C ALA A 236 -10.53 -38.34 2.09
N GLY A 237 -11.46 -38.39 1.15
CA GLY A 237 -12.77 -37.79 1.32
C GLY A 237 -13.44 -38.32 2.57
N PHE A 238 -13.89 -37.45 3.46
CA PHE A 238 -14.47 -37.89 4.72
C PHE A 238 -16.00 -37.89 4.71
N ALA A 239 -16.61 -37.13 3.82
CA ALA A 239 -18.05 -37.06 3.67
C ALA A 239 -18.45 -36.97 2.19
N SER A 240 -19.54 -37.62 1.84
CA SER A 240 -20.12 -37.55 0.51
C SER A 240 -21.59 -37.20 0.62
N VAL A 241 -22.02 -36.17 -0.10
CA VAL A 241 -23.43 -35.72 -0.14
C VAL A 241 -23.96 -35.92 -1.53
N LYS A 242 -25.06 -36.69 -1.67
CA LYS A 242 -25.73 -36.82 -2.96
C LYS A 242 -26.56 -35.59 -3.23
N ILE A 243 -26.41 -35.02 -4.41
CA ILE A 243 -27.16 -33.83 -4.79
C ILE A 243 -28.60 -34.23 -5.28
N PRO A 244 -29.55 -33.33 -5.10
CA PRO A 244 -30.97 -33.64 -5.40
C PRO A 244 -31.26 -33.86 -6.90
N ARG A 245 -30.49 -33.27 -7.77
CA ARG A 245 -30.54 -33.41 -9.24
C ARG A 245 -29.13 -33.71 -9.77
N GLY A 246 -29.03 -34.33 -10.94
CA GLY A 246 -27.75 -34.67 -11.53
C GLY A 246 -26.92 -33.45 -11.94
N PHE A 247 -25.61 -33.58 -11.96
CA PHE A 247 -24.71 -32.51 -12.45
C PHE A 247 -24.96 -32.18 -13.92
N ALA A 248 -25.53 -33.09 -14.71
CA ALA A 248 -25.85 -32.84 -16.11
C ALA A 248 -26.91 -31.73 -16.30
N ASP A 249 -27.74 -31.51 -15.29
CA ASP A 249 -28.81 -30.51 -15.33
C ASP A 249 -28.39 -29.21 -14.61
N MET A 250 -27.23 -29.16 -13.98
CA MET A 250 -26.72 -28.00 -13.25
C MET A 250 -26.07 -27.00 -14.20
N GLN A 251 -26.61 -25.79 -14.24
CA GLN A 251 -26.17 -24.72 -15.15
C GLN A 251 -25.23 -23.70 -14.47
N HIS A 252 -25.34 -23.57 -13.15
CA HIS A 252 -24.61 -22.59 -12.38
C HIS A 252 -24.28 -23.13 -10.99
N VAL A 253 -23.13 -22.70 -10.45
CA VAL A 253 -22.74 -22.99 -9.08
C VAL A 253 -22.27 -21.72 -8.37
N ASP A 254 -22.72 -21.57 -7.14
CA ASP A 254 -22.21 -20.58 -6.20
C ASP A 254 -21.58 -21.27 -4.99
N ILE A 255 -20.39 -20.83 -4.60
CA ILE A 255 -19.74 -21.25 -3.36
C ILE A 255 -19.53 -20.02 -2.50
N VAL A 256 -20.22 -19.98 -1.37
CA VAL A 256 -20.22 -18.84 -0.45
C VAL A 256 -19.49 -19.23 0.81
N CYS A 257 -18.39 -18.55 1.10
CA CYS A 257 -17.61 -18.69 2.33
C CYS A 257 -17.86 -17.48 3.23
N THR A 258 -18.19 -17.71 4.50
CA THR A 258 -18.50 -16.64 5.46
C THR A 258 -17.39 -16.42 6.47
N GLU A 259 -17.40 -15.31 7.17
CA GLU A 259 -16.46 -14.96 8.24
C GLU A 259 -16.46 -15.94 9.42
N ASN A 260 -17.54 -16.69 9.58
CA ASN A 260 -17.65 -17.75 10.57
C ASN A 260 -17.10 -19.10 10.07
N TYR A 261 -16.47 -19.12 8.90
CA TYR A 261 -15.97 -20.31 8.22
C TYR A 261 -17.06 -21.35 7.91
N ASP A 262 -18.28 -20.88 7.71
CA ASP A 262 -19.32 -21.65 7.07
C ASP A 262 -19.16 -21.56 5.55
N THR A 263 -19.22 -22.68 4.85
CA THR A 263 -19.23 -22.71 3.38
C THR A 263 -20.53 -23.33 2.88
N TYR A 264 -21.22 -22.62 2.01
CA TYR A 264 -22.45 -23.04 1.39
C TYR A 264 -22.21 -23.27 -0.10
N ILE A 265 -22.69 -24.39 -0.63
CA ILE A 265 -22.67 -24.67 -2.08
C ILE A 265 -24.10 -24.71 -2.57
N TYR A 266 -24.38 -23.83 -3.53
CA TYR A 266 -25.64 -23.77 -4.23
C TYR A 266 -25.46 -24.20 -5.67
N GLY A 267 -26.47 -24.91 -6.21
CA GLY A 267 -26.55 -25.22 -7.63
C GLY A 267 -27.82 -24.62 -8.21
N THR A 268 -27.71 -24.03 -9.41
CA THR A 268 -28.86 -23.58 -10.18
C THR A 268 -29.13 -24.59 -11.31
N PHE A 269 -30.35 -25.07 -11.38
CA PHE A 269 -30.82 -26.05 -12.35
C PHE A 269 -31.79 -25.41 -13.34
N ASP A 270 -32.32 -26.21 -14.24
CA ASP A 270 -33.34 -25.78 -15.20
C ASP A 270 -34.44 -24.93 -14.55
N ALA A 271 -34.80 -23.83 -15.21
CA ALA A 271 -35.77 -22.83 -14.75
C ALA A 271 -35.24 -21.78 -13.74
N GLY A 272 -33.95 -21.73 -13.46
CA GLY A 272 -33.32 -20.63 -12.67
C GLY A 272 -33.54 -20.74 -11.16
N GLU A 273 -33.93 -21.90 -10.65
CA GLU A 273 -34.02 -22.14 -9.21
C GLU A 273 -32.67 -22.53 -8.63
N SER A 274 -32.14 -21.68 -7.76
CA SER A 274 -30.94 -21.96 -6.98
C SER A 274 -31.30 -22.71 -5.70
N VAL A 275 -30.69 -23.86 -5.47
CA VAL A 275 -30.93 -24.71 -4.30
C VAL A 275 -29.63 -24.99 -3.55
N LEU A 276 -29.70 -25.03 -2.22
CA LEU A 276 -28.58 -25.46 -1.40
C LEU A 276 -28.28 -26.94 -1.67
N LEU A 277 -27.03 -27.26 -1.96
CA LEU A 277 -26.55 -28.64 -2.17
C LEU A 277 -25.96 -29.21 -0.88
N LEU A 278 -25.12 -28.45 -0.22
CA LEU A 278 -24.55 -28.81 1.09
C LEU A 278 -24.04 -27.57 1.81
N LYS A 279 -23.83 -27.72 3.10
CA LYS A 279 -23.11 -26.76 3.95
C LYS A 279 -21.98 -27.45 4.67
N THR A 280 -20.86 -26.76 4.83
CA THR A 280 -19.83 -27.12 5.81
C THR A 280 -19.69 -26.04 6.87
N SER A 281 -19.28 -26.41 8.06
CA SER A 281 -18.98 -25.49 9.16
C SER A 281 -17.67 -25.89 9.79
N MET A 282 -16.75 -24.95 9.94
CA MET A 282 -15.44 -25.18 10.53
C MET A 282 -15.23 -24.29 11.75
N ASN A 283 -14.56 -24.86 12.74
CA ASN A 283 -13.96 -24.13 13.85
C ASN A 283 -12.56 -24.71 14.14
N ASP A 284 -11.86 -24.21 15.14
CA ASP A 284 -10.50 -24.65 15.48
C ASP A 284 -10.35 -26.16 15.72
N SER A 285 -11.43 -26.83 16.05
CA SER A 285 -11.42 -28.23 16.47
C SER A 285 -12.12 -29.19 15.51
N LEU A 286 -13.18 -28.73 14.83
CA LEU A 286 -14.10 -29.57 14.11
C LEU A 286 -14.41 -29.03 12.70
N LEU A 287 -14.56 -29.97 11.76
CA LEU A 287 -15.17 -29.76 10.45
C LEU A 287 -16.44 -30.60 10.37
N THR A 288 -17.58 -29.97 10.18
CA THR A 288 -18.89 -30.62 10.10
C THR A 288 -19.51 -30.41 8.72
N VAL A 289 -20.12 -31.44 8.18
CA VAL A 289 -20.82 -31.41 6.88
C VAL A 289 -22.31 -31.64 7.09
N TYR A 290 -23.12 -30.85 6.43
CA TYR A 290 -24.57 -30.91 6.43
C TYR A 290 -25.11 -31.12 5.00
N ASP A 291 -26.16 -31.84 4.84
CA ASP A 291 -26.87 -31.95 3.57
C ASP A 291 -27.75 -30.69 3.26
N ALA A 292 -28.43 -30.75 2.12
CA ALA A 292 -29.35 -29.69 1.68
C ALA A 292 -30.53 -29.40 2.66
N ASN A 293 -30.85 -30.34 3.53
CA ASN A 293 -31.90 -30.22 4.55
C ASN A 293 -31.38 -29.74 5.90
N GLY A 294 -30.08 -29.45 5.99
CA GLY A 294 -29.41 -29.06 7.24
C GLY A 294 -29.14 -30.22 8.19
N GLN A 295 -29.27 -31.48 7.74
CA GLN A 295 -28.96 -32.64 8.56
C GLN A 295 -27.44 -32.89 8.55
N LYS A 296 -26.85 -33.13 9.74
CA LYS A 296 -25.45 -33.48 9.86
C LYS A 296 -25.17 -34.82 9.20
N VAL A 297 -24.29 -34.81 8.18
CA VAL A 297 -23.88 -35.99 7.44
C VAL A 297 -22.63 -36.60 8.06
N ALA A 298 -21.67 -35.76 8.40
CA ALA A 298 -20.41 -36.18 8.98
C ALA A 298 -19.77 -35.07 9.83
N GLU A 299 -18.84 -35.50 10.70
CA GLU A 299 -18.03 -34.61 11.53
C GLU A 299 -16.66 -35.24 11.73
N THR A 300 -15.61 -34.46 11.61
CA THR A 300 -14.23 -34.90 11.84
C THR A 300 -13.43 -33.81 12.54
N ALA A 301 -12.29 -34.18 13.09
CA ALA A 301 -11.35 -33.18 13.61
C ALA A 301 -10.88 -32.28 12.49
N ASN A 302 -10.87 -30.98 12.74
CA ASN A 302 -10.32 -30.02 11.79
C ASN A 302 -8.80 -30.08 11.84
N SER A 303 -8.18 -30.61 10.77
CA SER A 303 -6.73 -30.73 10.67
C SER A 303 -6.07 -29.55 9.97
N MET A 304 -6.84 -28.54 9.55
CA MET A 304 -6.33 -27.40 8.80
C MET A 304 -5.75 -26.28 9.68
N GLY A 305 -5.74 -26.43 11.01
CA GLY A 305 -5.27 -25.40 11.92
C GLY A 305 -6.12 -24.11 11.83
N HIS A 306 -5.49 -22.97 11.99
CA HIS A 306 -6.13 -21.67 11.69
C HIS A 306 -6.20 -21.43 10.17
N TYR A 307 -7.15 -22.03 9.49
CA TYR A 307 -7.61 -21.80 8.11
C TYR A 307 -6.55 -21.18 7.20
N ALA A 308 -5.84 -22.01 6.50
CA ALA A 308 -4.51 -21.72 6.00
C ALA A 308 -4.44 -20.72 4.84
N GLY A 309 -5.56 -20.38 4.16
CA GLY A 309 -5.41 -19.58 2.96
C GLY A 309 -6.65 -18.78 2.52
N ASP A 310 -6.42 -17.95 1.52
CA ASP A 310 -7.37 -16.97 1.04
C ASP A 310 -7.71 -17.15 -0.46
N TYR A 311 -7.45 -18.35 -1.02
CA TYR A 311 -7.58 -18.57 -2.47
C TYR A 311 -8.61 -19.64 -2.80
N PHE A 312 -9.31 -19.46 -3.92
CA PHE A 312 -9.99 -20.52 -4.63
C PHE A 312 -9.02 -21.20 -5.61
N VAL A 313 -9.09 -22.52 -5.71
CA VAL A 313 -8.26 -23.30 -6.63
C VAL A 313 -9.08 -24.39 -7.30
N PHE A 314 -8.85 -24.61 -8.57
CA PHE A 314 -9.55 -25.60 -9.38
C PHE A 314 -8.61 -26.74 -9.81
N PHE A 315 -9.09 -27.97 -9.66
CA PHE A 315 -8.43 -29.16 -10.17
C PHE A 315 -9.35 -29.98 -11.05
N THR A 316 -8.80 -30.60 -12.09
CA THR A 316 -9.45 -31.73 -12.76
C THR A 316 -8.58 -32.96 -12.71
N HIS A 317 -9.18 -34.08 -12.40
CA HIS A 317 -8.55 -35.40 -12.46
C HIS A 317 -9.34 -36.31 -13.38
N MET A 318 -8.73 -36.72 -14.47
CA MET A 318 -9.33 -37.58 -15.51
C MET A 318 -10.69 -37.06 -16.00
N GLY A 319 -10.93 -35.76 -15.87
CA GLY A 319 -12.16 -35.08 -16.23
C GLY A 319 -11.91 -33.81 -17.02
N ALA A 320 -12.98 -33.21 -17.46
CA ALA A 320 -13.00 -31.90 -18.10
C ALA A 320 -14.04 -31.01 -17.43
N ALA A 321 -13.68 -29.77 -17.20
CA ALA A 321 -14.62 -28.72 -16.82
C ALA A 321 -14.75 -27.73 -17.98
N ARG A 322 -15.95 -27.33 -18.29
CA ARG A 322 -16.27 -26.24 -19.18
C ARG A 322 -17.04 -25.22 -18.36
N ILE A 323 -16.43 -24.08 -18.12
CA ILE A 323 -16.96 -23.03 -17.26
C ILE A 323 -16.97 -21.69 -17.99
N ASP A 324 -17.89 -20.84 -17.62
CA ASP A 324 -18.01 -19.49 -18.12
C ASP A 324 -18.42 -18.56 -16.97
N ASN A 325 -18.38 -17.24 -17.20
CA ASN A 325 -18.79 -16.24 -16.24
C ASN A 325 -18.22 -16.48 -14.82
N LEU A 326 -16.92 -16.80 -14.77
CA LEU A 326 -16.23 -17.03 -13.52
C LEU A 326 -16.01 -15.69 -12.78
N ASN A 327 -16.70 -15.53 -11.67
CA ASN A 327 -16.66 -14.33 -10.86
C ASN A 327 -16.28 -14.67 -9.43
N ILE A 328 -15.56 -13.76 -8.79
CA ILE A 328 -15.33 -13.77 -7.35
C ILE A 328 -15.76 -12.42 -6.79
N TYR A 329 -16.65 -12.46 -5.82
CA TYR A 329 -17.16 -11.30 -5.11
C TYR A 329 -16.72 -11.34 -3.66
N ALA A 330 -16.45 -10.17 -3.08
CA ALA A 330 -16.24 -9.99 -1.66
C ALA A 330 -17.28 -9.02 -1.10
N CYS A 331 -17.85 -9.37 0.03
CA CYS A 331 -18.72 -8.50 0.79
C CYS A 331 -17.97 -7.99 2.01
N GLN A 332 -17.70 -6.69 2.06
CA GLN A 332 -16.90 -6.08 3.12
C GLN A 332 -17.63 -6.16 4.47
N LYS A 333 -16.88 -6.27 5.55
CA LYS A 333 -17.43 -6.23 6.90
C LYS A 333 -18.10 -4.90 7.16
N GLU A 334 -19.29 -4.94 7.74
CA GLU A 334 -19.96 -3.74 8.22
C GLU A 334 -19.29 -3.32 9.53
N GLU A 335 -18.50 -2.28 9.48
CA GLU A 335 -18.08 -1.57 10.69
C GLU A 335 -18.88 -0.28 10.79
N LYS A 336 -19.68 -0.15 11.84
CA LYS A 336 -20.20 1.14 12.25
C LYS A 336 -19.08 1.87 12.93
N ARG A 337 -18.51 2.83 12.23
CA ARG A 337 -17.52 3.75 12.79
C ARG A 337 -18.17 5.10 12.99
N VAL A 338 -17.93 5.69 14.13
CA VAL A 338 -18.13 7.13 14.31
C VAL A 338 -16.83 7.76 13.79
N GLU A 339 -16.90 8.38 12.64
CA GLU A 339 -15.78 9.14 12.12
C GLU A 339 -16.02 10.63 12.35
N THR A 340 -14.99 11.28 12.85
CA THR A 340 -14.96 12.73 12.91
C THR A 340 -14.62 13.26 11.53
N VAL A 341 -15.58 13.90 10.90
CA VAL A 341 -15.40 14.57 9.61
C VAL A 341 -15.22 16.06 9.86
N ILE A 342 -14.09 16.59 9.42
CA ILE A 342 -13.81 18.02 9.47
C ILE A 342 -13.94 18.59 8.06
N THR A 343 -14.73 19.63 7.95
CA THR A 343 -14.95 20.34 6.68
C THR A 343 -14.51 21.78 6.83
N ALA A 344 -13.65 22.23 5.93
CA ALA A 344 -13.31 23.64 5.81
C ALA A 344 -14.46 24.38 5.12
N VAL A 345 -14.98 25.41 5.75
CA VAL A 345 -16.08 26.23 5.24
C VAL A 345 -15.56 27.66 5.07
N PRO A 346 -15.33 28.13 3.82
CA PRO A 346 -14.90 29.49 3.59
C PRO A 346 -16.06 30.48 3.78
N ASP A 347 -15.73 31.67 4.27
CA ASP A 347 -16.65 32.81 4.25
C ASP A 347 -16.96 33.21 2.81
N GLN A 348 -18.06 33.96 2.63
CA GLN A 348 -18.47 34.41 1.30
C GLN A 348 -17.37 35.23 0.61
N GLY A 349 -16.88 34.73 -0.52
CA GLY A 349 -15.85 35.38 -1.35
C GLY A 349 -14.43 35.03 -0.97
N VAL A 350 -14.23 34.12 -0.01
CA VAL A 350 -12.91 33.55 0.33
C VAL A 350 -12.67 32.29 -0.49
N THR A 351 -11.52 32.23 -1.15
CA THR A 351 -11.10 31.05 -1.91
C THR A 351 -10.34 30.12 -0.96
N PRO A 352 -10.66 28.80 -0.92
CA PRO A 352 -9.91 27.85 -0.14
C PRO A 352 -8.44 27.78 -0.57
N GLY A 353 -7.58 27.45 0.38
CA GLY A 353 -6.16 27.21 0.13
C GLY A 353 -5.29 28.47 0.15
N LEU A 354 -4.00 28.25 -0.14
CA LEU A 354 -3.02 29.33 -0.23
C LEU A 354 -2.92 29.86 -1.66
N ASP A 355 -3.47 31.02 -1.95
CA ASP A 355 -3.14 31.71 -3.21
C ASP A 355 -1.78 32.43 -3.09
N MET A 356 -0.81 31.95 -3.85
CA MET A 356 0.55 32.51 -3.85
C MET A 356 0.80 33.55 -4.94
N THR A 357 -0.22 33.97 -5.70
CA THR A 357 -0.08 34.85 -6.87
C THR A 357 0.69 36.11 -6.51
N ASP A 358 0.24 36.86 -5.51
CA ASP A 358 0.82 38.15 -5.09
C ASP A 358 1.71 38.05 -3.84
N LYS A 359 1.97 36.80 -3.36
CA LYS A 359 2.78 36.61 -2.16
C LYS A 359 4.28 36.51 -2.50
N THR A 360 5.11 36.96 -1.58
CA THR A 360 6.59 36.86 -1.59
C THR A 360 7.05 36.22 -0.30
N ASP A 361 8.33 35.95 -0.19
CA ASP A 361 8.99 35.45 1.03
C ASP A 361 8.44 34.10 1.52
N LEU A 362 7.87 33.32 0.59
CA LEU A 362 7.35 32.01 0.90
C LEU A 362 8.49 31.00 1.13
N VAL A 363 8.27 30.12 2.08
CA VAL A 363 9.20 29.02 2.37
C VAL A 363 8.49 27.70 2.21
N SER A 364 9.06 26.82 1.39
CA SER A 364 8.61 25.46 1.18
C SER A 364 9.65 24.45 1.58
N ILE A 365 9.23 23.20 1.79
CA ILE A 365 10.14 22.08 2.08
C ILE A 365 9.69 20.82 1.35
N CYS A 366 10.63 20.07 0.76
CA CYS A 366 10.37 18.77 0.18
C CYS A 366 10.06 17.75 1.28
N TYR A 367 9.06 16.88 1.04
CA TYR A 367 8.49 15.95 2.01
C TYR A 367 8.27 14.58 1.38
N SER A 368 8.80 13.53 2.00
CA SER A 368 8.66 12.15 1.54
C SER A 368 7.41 11.49 2.11
N VAL A 369 6.69 10.75 1.25
CA VAL A 369 5.43 10.07 1.58
C VAL A 369 5.45 8.57 1.24
N TRP A 370 6.62 7.96 1.10
CA TRP A 370 6.76 6.62 0.50
C TRP A 370 6.90 5.48 1.51
N PHE A 371 6.86 5.76 2.81
CA PHE A 371 7.19 4.75 3.81
C PHE A 371 6.27 3.53 3.75
N ASP A 372 4.98 3.70 3.51
CA ASP A 372 4.06 2.56 3.33
C ASP A 372 4.37 1.74 2.08
N GLY A 373 4.79 2.39 1.00
CA GLY A 373 5.21 1.71 -0.22
C GLY A 373 6.47 0.87 -0.02
N ILE A 374 7.42 1.34 0.78
CA ILE A 374 8.68 0.66 1.11
C ILE A 374 8.44 -0.47 2.11
N LEU A 375 7.64 -0.22 3.15
CA LEU A 375 7.42 -1.14 4.26
C LEU A 375 6.35 -2.20 3.97
N GLY A 376 5.58 -2.02 2.91
CA GLY A 376 4.43 -2.86 2.58
C GLY A 376 3.17 -2.49 3.37
N THR A 377 2.06 -3.14 3.03
CA THR A 377 0.70 -2.80 3.52
C THR A 377 0.36 -3.39 4.91
N GLY A 378 1.30 -3.98 5.63
CA GLY A 378 1.06 -4.54 6.96
C GLY A 378 0.75 -3.47 8.00
N ASN A 379 -0.10 -3.78 8.99
CA ASN A 379 -0.31 -2.95 10.18
C ASN A 379 0.78 -3.16 11.25
N GLU A 380 1.82 -3.91 10.90
CA GLU A 380 2.92 -4.18 11.82
C GLU A 380 3.63 -2.86 12.18
N PRO A 381 4.01 -2.68 13.43
CA PRO A 381 4.86 -1.56 13.82
C PRO A 381 6.13 -1.56 12.98
N VAL A 382 6.55 -0.37 12.53
CA VAL A 382 7.83 -0.22 11.86
C VAL A 382 8.93 -0.49 12.88
N THR A 383 9.47 -1.69 12.85
CA THR A 383 10.63 -2.06 13.66
C THR A 383 11.89 -1.95 12.81
N ASP A 384 13.03 -1.76 13.44
CA ASP A 384 14.41 -1.75 12.92
C ASP A 384 14.60 -2.20 11.48
N PHE A 385 14.28 -1.34 10.54
CA PHE A 385 14.41 -1.68 9.13
C PHE A 385 15.78 -1.21 8.62
N ASN A 386 16.69 -2.16 8.40
CA ASN A 386 17.98 -1.94 7.72
C ASN A 386 18.67 -0.58 8.05
N ASN A 387 19.00 -0.32 9.31
CA ASN A 387 19.63 0.93 9.72
C ASN A 387 21.11 0.97 9.29
N ILE A 388 21.47 1.94 8.47
CA ILE A 388 22.85 2.13 7.96
C ILE A 388 23.84 2.36 9.10
N THR A 389 23.46 3.13 10.13
CA THR A 389 24.33 3.40 11.29
C THR A 389 24.73 2.12 11.98
N GLU A 390 23.79 1.23 12.25
CA GLU A 390 24.04 -0.08 12.87
C GLU A 390 24.93 -0.97 12.01
N VAL A 391 24.76 -0.95 10.68
CA VAL A 391 25.62 -1.69 9.75
C VAL A 391 27.03 -1.16 9.76
N LEU A 392 27.21 0.17 9.74
CA LEU A 392 28.54 0.80 9.79
C LEU A 392 29.24 0.56 11.13
N GLU A 393 28.50 0.40 12.21
CA GLU A 393 29.02 0.03 13.52
C GLU A 393 29.29 -1.49 13.67
N GLY A 394 28.99 -2.28 12.65
CA GLY A 394 29.18 -3.74 12.66
C GLY A 394 28.18 -4.52 13.53
N LYS A 395 27.05 -3.91 13.88
CA LYS A 395 25.99 -4.54 14.67
C LYS A 395 25.00 -5.34 13.81
N ARG A 396 25.00 -5.11 12.50
CA ARG A 396 24.09 -5.71 11.53
C ARG A 396 24.77 -5.85 10.17
N ASP A 397 24.33 -6.82 9.37
CA ASP A 397 24.75 -6.95 7.97
C ASP A 397 23.93 -6.05 7.04
N TRP A 398 24.49 -5.76 5.86
CA TRP A 398 23.74 -5.09 4.81
C TRP A 398 22.52 -5.90 4.38
N GLY A 399 21.38 -5.26 4.20
CA GLY A 399 20.24 -5.85 3.52
C GLY A 399 20.53 -6.21 2.05
N ALA A 400 19.56 -6.77 1.34
CA ALA A 400 19.71 -7.11 -0.07
C ALA A 400 20.11 -5.90 -0.93
N VAL A 401 20.75 -6.15 -2.06
CA VAL A 401 20.93 -5.10 -3.08
C VAL A 401 19.56 -4.65 -3.55
N HIS A 402 19.36 -3.35 -3.70
CA HIS A 402 18.11 -2.63 -3.97
C HIS A 402 17.12 -2.56 -2.78
N ALA A 403 17.45 -3.12 -1.62
CA ALA A 403 16.67 -2.84 -0.43
C ALA A 403 16.86 -1.39 0.05
N PHE A 404 15.81 -0.82 0.60
CA PHE A 404 15.90 0.48 1.26
C PHE A 404 16.50 0.32 2.65
N HIS A 405 17.24 1.34 3.07
CA HIS A 405 17.88 1.42 4.38
C HIS A 405 17.57 2.77 4.99
N TYR A 406 17.26 2.80 6.27
CA TYR A 406 17.24 4.07 7.00
C TYR A 406 18.67 4.52 7.28
N TRP A 407 19.00 5.77 6.98
CA TRP A 407 20.31 6.31 7.34
C TRP A 407 20.40 6.64 8.84
N ALA A 408 19.26 6.94 9.49
CA ALA A 408 19.14 7.14 10.93
C ALA A 408 17.66 6.95 11.35
N LYS A 409 17.37 7.18 12.64
CA LYS A 409 16.04 7.06 13.21
C LYS A 409 15.46 8.44 13.51
N PRO A 410 14.25 8.76 13.05
CA PRO A 410 13.53 9.97 13.45
C PRO A 410 13.35 10.03 14.97
N ALA A 411 13.32 11.23 15.56
CA ALA A 411 13.12 11.41 16.99
C ALA A 411 11.77 10.85 17.48
N GLN A 412 10.74 10.90 16.63
CA GLN A 412 9.43 10.31 16.90
C GLN A 412 9.35 8.78 16.66
N GLY A 413 10.48 8.14 16.33
CA GLY A 413 10.52 6.72 15.95
C GLY A 413 10.31 6.52 14.45
N TYR A 414 10.45 5.27 13.99
CA TYR A 414 10.06 4.91 12.62
C TYR A 414 8.55 4.96 12.49
N TYR A 415 8.04 5.55 11.42
CA TYR A 415 6.62 5.73 11.18
C TYR A 415 6.23 5.40 9.74
N ARG A 416 4.95 5.17 9.54
CA ARG A 416 4.33 5.04 8.22
C ARG A 416 3.84 6.40 7.73
N SER A 417 3.80 6.60 6.42
CA SER A 417 3.23 7.81 5.83
C SER A 417 1.71 7.94 6.12
N THR A 418 1.05 6.83 6.44
CA THR A 418 -0.36 6.77 6.85
C THR A 418 -0.57 6.83 8.37
N ASP A 419 0.49 7.05 9.15
CA ASP A 419 0.38 7.30 10.58
C ASP A 419 -0.08 8.74 10.82
N ILE A 420 -1.34 8.91 11.19
CA ILE A 420 -1.96 10.22 11.42
C ILE A 420 -1.27 11.02 12.52
N GLN A 421 -0.76 10.35 13.57
CA GLN A 421 -0.07 11.04 14.65
C GLN A 421 1.31 11.53 14.21
N ALA A 422 2.04 10.73 13.42
CA ALA A 422 3.31 11.15 12.84
C ALA A 422 3.11 12.31 11.85
N ALA A 423 2.06 12.26 11.04
CA ALA A 423 1.69 13.36 10.15
C ALA A 423 1.38 14.64 10.94
N LYS A 424 0.57 14.57 12.01
CA LYS A 424 0.29 15.72 12.88
C LYS A 424 1.56 16.29 13.51
N ASN A 425 2.42 15.45 14.08
CA ASN A 425 3.67 15.89 14.68
C ASN A 425 4.55 16.66 13.68
N ASN A 426 4.69 16.15 12.47
CA ASN A 426 5.44 16.82 11.40
C ASN A 426 4.82 18.15 11.00
N LEU A 427 3.49 18.21 10.83
CA LEU A 427 2.79 19.43 10.45
C LEU A 427 2.87 20.51 11.54
N ILE A 428 2.82 20.13 12.82
CA ILE A 428 2.99 21.06 13.95
C ILE A 428 4.41 21.66 13.93
N LEU A 429 5.45 20.82 13.82
CA LEU A 429 6.82 21.30 13.75
C LEU A 429 7.06 22.24 12.56
N LEU A 430 6.52 21.91 11.41
CA LEU A 430 6.65 22.74 10.20
C LEU A 430 5.83 24.04 10.31
N GLY A 431 4.65 24.00 10.91
CA GLY A 431 3.85 25.17 11.22
C GLY A 431 4.53 26.12 12.21
N GLU A 432 5.13 25.59 13.28
CA GLU A 432 5.94 26.36 14.24
C GLU A 432 7.19 26.98 13.62
N ALA A 433 7.74 26.33 12.59
CA ALA A 433 8.86 26.85 11.82
C ALA A 433 8.46 27.89 10.78
N ASP A 434 7.17 28.19 10.68
CA ASP A 434 6.61 29.13 9.70
C ASP A 434 6.85 28.71 8.23
N VAL A 435 6.86 27.41 7.97
CA VAL A 435 6.87 26.86 6.60
C VAL A 435 5.49 27.07 5.97
N ASP A 436 5.45 27.61 4.75
CA ASP A 436 4.20 27.95 4.08
C ASP A 436 3.57 26.75 3.36
N PHE A 437 4.40 25.92 2.74
CA PHE A 437 3.90 24.67 2.11
C PHE A 437 4.94 23.57 2.03
N ILE A 438 4.45 22.33 2.04
CA ILE A 438 5.24 21.13 1.81
C ILE A 438 5.12 20.69 0.35
N ILE A 439 6.18 20.14 -0.21
CA ILE A 439 6.24 19.61 -1.58
C ILE A 439 6.35 18.09 -1.48
N LEU A 440 5.26 17.39 -1.80
CA LEU A 440 5.20 15.95 -1.71
C LEU A 440 5.91 15.29 -2.89
N ASP A 441 6.85 14.41 -2.59
CA ASP A 441 7.62 13.71 -3.60
C ASP A 441 6.86 12.53 -4.21
N TYR A 442 6.28 12.77 -5.38
CA TYR A 442 5.71 11.77 -6.28
C TYR A 442 6.53 11.65 -7.57
N THR A 443 7.83 11.97 -7.53
CA THR A 443 8.69 11.96 -8.71
C THR A 443 8.81 10.59 -9.36
N ASN A 444 8.63 9.52 -8.59
CA ASN A 444 8.62 8.13 -9.05
C ASN A 444 7.23 7.64 -9.47
N ALA A 445 6.17 8.38 -9.16
CA ALA A 445 4.80 8.03 -9.56
C ALA A 445 4.59 8.24 -11.05
N ASN A 446 3.77 7.38 -11.64
CA ASN A 446 3.40 7.44 -13.06
C ASN A 446 2.00 6.83 -13.25
N ASP A 447 1.52 6.79 -14.49
CA ASP A 447 0.17 6.31 -14.80
C ASP A 447 -0.11 4.86 -14.40
N SER A 448 0.94 4.03 -14.19
CA SER A 448 0.75 2.67 -13.67
C SER A 448 0.22 2.64 -12.24
N TYR A 449 0.38 3.72 -11.47
CA TYR A 449 -0.20 3.84 -10.12
C TYR A 449 -1.73 3.91 -10.15
N ILE A 450 -2.30 4.35 -11.27
CA ILE A 450 -3.75 4.39 -11.46
C ILE A 450 -4.28 3.03 -11.92
N SER A 451 -3.58 2.36 -12.84
CA SER A 451 -3.96 1.01 -13.29
C SER A 451 -3.73 -0.05 -12.20
N ASN A 452 -2.74 0.14 -11.33
CA ASN A 452 -2.51 -0.69 -10.14
C ASN A 452 -2.99 0.06 -8.89
N THR A 453 -4.26 -0.13 -8.54
CA THR A 453 -4.91 0.59 -7.43
C THR A 453 -4.23 0.34 -6.08
N ALA A 454 -3.70 -0.86 -5.82
CA ALA A 454 -2.98 -1.16 -4.59
C ALA A 454 -1.67 -0.36 -4.49
N MET A 455 -0.92 -0.25 -5.60
CA MET A 455 0.30 0.55 -5.66
C MET A 455 -0.02 2.04 -5.48
N GLY A 456 -0.97 2.58 -6.26
CA GLY A 456 -1.38 3.97 -6.16
C GLY A 456 -1.86 4.34 -4.76
N LYS A 457 -2.56 3.42 -4.11
CA LYS A 457 -3.05 3.59 -2.74
C LYS A 457 -1.90 3.84 -1.77
N VAL A 458 -0.95 2.93 -1.65
CA VAL A 458 0.11 2.98 -0.62
C VAL A 458 1.23 3.99 -0.92
N TRP A 459 1.47 4.31 -2.19
CA TRP A 459 2.54 5.23 -2.58
C TRP A 459 2.09 6.68 -2.75
N MET A 460 0.77 6.94 -2.88
CA MET A 460 0.29 8.27 -3.23
C MET A 460 -0.97 8.67 -2.46
N PHE A 461 -2.09 7.94 -2.62
CA PHE A 461 -3.40 8.43 -2.17
C PHE A 461 -3.59 8.33 -0.65
N ASP A 462 -3.32 7.20 -0.02
CA ASP A 462 -3.51 7.05 1.43
C ASP A 462 -2.60 8.00 2.25
N PRO A 463 -1.31 8.17 1.90
CA PRO A 463 -0.48 9.19 2.53
C PRO A 463 -1.01 10.61 2.36
N LEU A 464 -1.51 10.96 1.16
CA LEU A 464 -2.08 12.29 0.92
C LEU A 464 -3.39 12.51 1.67
N ASP A 465 -4.28 11.52 1.69
CA ASP A 465 -5.50 11.57 2.51
C ASP A 465 -5.16 11.80 3.99
N THR A 466 -4.18 11.06 4.51
CA THR A 466 -3.71 11.21 5.90
C THR A 466 -3.19 12.62 6.18
N LEU A 467 -2.39 13.18 5.29
CA LEU A 467 -1.88 14.55 5.43
C LEU A 467 -3.00 15.59 5.35
N CYS A 468 -3.95 15.43 4.44
CA CYS A 468 -5.12 16.33 4.32
C CYS A 468 -5.97 16.26 5.60
N GLN A 469 -6.26 15.05 6.08
CA GLN A 469 -7.02 14.86 7.32
C GLN A 469 -6.30 15.49 8.50
N ALA A 470 -5.00 15.18 8.71
CA ALA A 470 -4.19 15.77 9.76
C ALA A 470 -4.18 17.30 9.71
N THR A 471 -4.07 17.87 8.49
CA THR A 471 -4.10 19.32 8.27
C THR A 471 -5.41 19.94 8.76
N LEU A 472 -6.56 19.38 8.35
CA LEU A 472 -7.86 19.92 8.73
C LEU A 472 -8.14 19.75 10.22
N GLU A 473 -7.76 18.62 10.82
CA GLU A 473 -7.89 18.38 12.26
C GLU A 473 -7.08 19.40 13.06
N LEU A 474 -5.82 19.62 12.71
CA LEU A 474 -4.96 20.59 13.37
C LEU A 474 -5.45 22.02 13.20
N ARG A 475 -5.95 22.40 12.02
CA ARG A 475 -6.53 23.74 11.80
C ARG A 475 -7.80 23.96 12.64
N ALA A 476 -8.64 22.92 12.75
CA ALA A 476 -9.80 22.95 13.65
C ALA A 476 -9.43 23.07 15.13
N GLU A 477 -8.23 22.64 15.50
CA GLU A 477 -7.64 22.78 16.83
C GLU A 477 -6.87 24.10 17.02
N GLY A 478 -6.82 24.97 15.99
CA GLY A 478 -6.16 26.29 16.05
C GLY A 478 -4.66 26.28 15.71
N TYR A 479 -4.12 25.15 15.24
CA TYR A 479 -2.71 25.08 14.83
C TYR A 479 -2.47 25.70 13.47
N ARG A 480 -1.33 26.34 13.31
CA ARG A 480 -0.79 26.66 12.02
C ARG A 480 -0.21 25.40 11.37
N THR A 481 -0.59 25.12 10.11
CA THR A 481 -0.04 24.02 9.30
C THR A 481 0.40 24.54 7.94
N PRO A 482 1.42 23.95 7.31
CA PRO A 482 1.75 24.26 5.92
C PRO A 482 0.65 23.77 4.97
N TYR A 483 0.61 24.38 3.78
CA TYR A 483 -0.18 23.89 2.67
C TYR A 483 0.55 22.79 1.88
N ILE A 484 -0.09 22.19 0.91
CA ILE A 484 0.42 21.01 0.19
C ILE A 484 0.57 21.30 -1.30
N VAL A 485 1.66 20.86 -1.90
CA VAL A 485 1.92 20.86 -3.35
C VAL A 485 2.39 19.47 -3.76
N ALA A 486 1.81 18.89 -4.79
CA ALA A 486 2.29 17.65 -5.39
C ALA A 486 3.44 17.91 -6.37
N TRP A 487 4.51 17.13 -6.28
CA TRP A 487 5.62 17.11 -7.24
C TRP A 487 5.61 15.79 -7.98
N CYS A 488 5.04 15.79 -9.18
CA CYS A 488 4.71 14.58 -9.92
C CYS A 488 5.78 14.19 -10.95
N GLY A 489 5.97 12.88 -11.10
CA GLY A 489 6.75 12.26 -12.16
C GLY A 489 6.06 12.31 -13.53
N ALA A 490 6.64 11.63 -14.52
CA ALA A 490 6.11 11.60 -15.87
C ALA A 490 4.73 10.91 -15.93
N SER A 491 3.78 11.56 -16.59
CA SER A 491 2.42 11.06 -16.81
C SER A 491 1.93 11.47 -18.19
N GLU A 492 1.12 10.63 -18.82
CA GLU A 492 0.37 10.96 -20.05
C GLU A 492 -1.00 11.59 -19.74
N GLY A 493 -1.33 11.74 -18.46
CA GLY A 493 -2.53 12.45 -17.99
C GLY A 493 -3.38 11.71 -16.95
N PRO A 494 -3.52 10.38 -16.97
CA PRO A 494 -4.40 9.67 -16.05
C PRO A 494 -4.09 9.94 -14.57
N MET A 495 -2.83 9.89 -14.16
CA MET A 495 -2.42 10.16 -12.78
C MET A 495 -2.73 11.60 -12.36
N ILE A 496 -2.42 12.56 -13.21
CA ILE A 496 -2.67 13.99 -12.93
C ILE A 496 -4.18 14.27 -12.80
N ARG A 497 -5.01 13.66 -13.67
CA ARG A 497 -6.47 13.78 -13.59
C ARG A 497 -7.02 13.12 -12.32
N ALA A 498 -6.52 11.96 -11.95
CA ALA A 498 -6.94 11.28 -10.72
C ALA A 498 -6.65 12.12 -9.46
N LEU A 499 -5.49 12.80 -9.41
CA LEU A 499 -5.20 13.77 -8.36
C LEU A 499 -6.18 14.94 -8.38
N TYR A 500 -6.44 15.52 -9.57
CA TYR A 500 -7.38 16.63 -9.70
C TYR A 500 -8.79 16.24 -9.23
N ASP A 501 -9.30 15.13 -9.72
CA ASP A 501 -10.66 14.67 -9.44
C ASP A 501 -10.85 14.33 -7.94
N ARG A 502 -9.79 13.87 -7.29
CA ARG A 502 -9.85 13.48 -5.86
C ARG A 502 -9.73 14.67 -4.91
N TYR A 503 -8.95 15.71 -5.25
CA TYR A 503 -8.55 16.73 -4.27
C TYR A 503 -8.87 18.17 -4.67
N TYR A 504 -9.04 18.49 -5.96
CA TYR A 504 -9.06 19.88 -6.43
C TYR A 504 -10.36 20.29 -7.11
N THR A 505 -11.35 19.40 -7.16
CA THR A 505 -12.67 19.74 -7.74
C THR A 505 -13.40 20.78 -6.88
N GLU A 506 -14.32 21.50 -7.50
CA GLU A 506 -15.13 22.49 -6.80
C GLU A 506 -15.87 21.87 -5.60
N ASN A 507 -15.83 22.55 -4.46
CA ASN A 507 -16.39 22.08 -3.17
C ASN A 507 -15.74 20.81 -2.59
N ASN A 508 -14.53 20.49 -3.01
CA ASN A 508 -13.79 19.37 -2.41
C ASN A 508 -13.46 19.67 -0.94
N PRO A 509 -13.68 18.73 -0.02
CA PRO A 509 -13.42 18.93 1.41
C PRO A 509 -11.95 19.23 1.74
N TYR A 510 -11.03 18.80 0.87
CA TYR A 510 -9.60 19.01 1.03
C TYR A 510 -9.04 20.23 0.26
N ALA A 511 -9.87 20.97 -0.48
CA ALA A 511 -9.40 22.09 -1.31
C ALA A 511 -8.60 23.13 -0.52
N ASP A 512 -8.96 23.34 0.76
CA ASP A 512 -8.23 24.26 1.64
C ASP A 512 -6.81 23.79 2.02
N CYS A 513 -6.48 22.53 1.80
CA CYS A 513 -5.14 22.03 2.11
C CYS A 513 -4.06 22.45 1.10
N PHE A 514 -4.43 22.95 -0.07
CA PHE A 514 -3.52 23.08 -1.22
C PHE A 514 -3.13 24.51 -1.56
N VAL A 515 -2.06 24.61 -2.35
CA VAL A 515 -1.56 25.86 -2.90
C VAL A 515 -2.19 26.12 -4.27
N TYR A 516 -2.57 27.37 -4.51
CA TYR A 516 -3.10 27.87 -5.77
C TYR A 516 -2.17 28.97 -6.33
N TRP A 517 -2.09 29.07 -7.63
CA TRP A 517 -1.33 30.11 -8.30
C TRP A 517 -2.01 30.51 -9.60
N GLU A 518 -2.21 31.82 -9.79
CA GLU A 518 -2.89 32.37 -10.97
C GLU A 518 -4.29 31.75 -11.20
N GLY A 519 -5.03 31.54 -10.12
CA GLY A 519 -6.41 31.02 -10.14
C GLY A 519 -6.57 29.54 -10.39
N LYS A 520 -5.48 28.76 -10.40
CA LYS A 520 -5.48 27.29 -10.54
C LYS A 520 -4.73 26.64 -9.40
N PRO A 521 -5.03 25.37 -9.08
CA PRO A 521 -4.15 24.56 -8.23
C PRO A 521 -2.71 24.56 -8.75
N PHE A 522 -1.75 24.66 -7.85
CA PHE A 522 -0.33 24.65 -8.20
C PHE A 522 0.25 23.23 -8.12
N MET A 523 1.00 22.84 -9.14
CA MET A 523 1.68 21.56 -9.20
C MET A 523 3.12 21.72 -9.68
N ILE A 524 4.00 20.88 -9.17
CA ILE A 524 5.38 20.76 -9.63
C ILE A 524 5.53 19.50 -10.47
N TYR A 525 6.32 19.56 -11.53
CA TYR A 525 6.49 18.46 -12.49
C TYR A 525 7.97 18.22 -12.80
N THR A 526 8.36 16.95 -12.94
CA THR A 526 9.76 16.55 -13.17
C THR A 526 10.27 16.82 -14.58
N GLN A 527 9.39 17.15 -15.52
CA GLN A 527 9.73 17.43 -16.91
C GLN A 527 9.39 18.88 -17.28
N SER A 528 9.75 19.28 -18.51
CA SER A 528 9.37 20.57 -19.06
C SER A 528 7.87 20.84 -18.92
N VAL A 529 7.50 22.09 -18.62
CA VAL A 529 6.10 22.53 -18.54
C VAL A 529 5.35 22.27 -19.86
N ASP A 530 6.03 22.35 -21.01
CA ASP A 530 5.43 22.05 -22.32
C ASP A 530 5.04 20.55 -22.47
N ALA A 531 5.63 19.66 -21.68
CA ALA A 531 5.30 18.24 -21.67
C ALA A 531 4.19 17.90 -20.64
N PHE A 532 3.68 18.87 -19.90
CA PHE A 532 2.65 18.61 -18.88
C PHE A 532 1.31 18.29 -19.54
N PRO A 533 0.66 17.15 -19.21
CA PRO A 533 -0.48 16.65 -19.96
C PRO A 533 -1.82 17.37 -19.69
N CYS A 534 -1.92 18.13 -18.59
CA CYS A 534 -3.18 18.74 -18.14
C CYS A 534 -3.03 20.26 -17.83
N PRO A 535 -2.55 21.10 -18.77
CA PRO A 535 -2.23 22.51 -18.50
C PRO A 535 -3.48 23.36 -18.19
N ASP A 536 -4.66 22.89 -18.56
CA ASP A 536 -5.91 23.59 -18.25
C ASP A 536 -6.34 23.44 -16.78
N LEU A 537 -5.86 22.39 -16.09
CA LEU A 537 -6.24 22.08 -14.72
C LEU A 537 -5.32 22.73 -13.67
N PHE A 538 -4.04 22.91 -13.99
CA PHE A 538 -3.03 23.36 -13.03
C PHE A 538 -2.19 24.51 -13.57
N THR A 539 -1.69 25.35 -12.66
CA THR A 539 -0.49 26.15 -12.88
C THR A 539 0.72 25.30 -12.51
N VAL A 540 1.71 25.21 -13.41
CA VAL A 540 2.80 24.22 -13.27
C VAL A 540 4.16 24.90 -13.31
N ARG A 541 5.11 24.37 -12.54
CA ARG A 541 6.54 24.64 -12.66
C ARG A 541 7.33 23.34 -12.80
N HIS A 542 8.29 23.35 -13.71
CA HIS A 542 9.29 22.30 -13.81
C HIS A 542 10.28 22.42 -12.64
N MET A 543 10.49 21.34 -11.88
CA MET A 543 11.52 21.29 -10.84
C MET A 543 12.40 20.04 -11.01
N TRP A 544 13.70 20.29 -11.09
CA TRP A 544 14.72 19.25 -11.05
C TRP A 544 16.04 19.80 -10.51
N GLY A 545 16.90 18.97 -9.94
CA GLY A 545 18.15 19.43 -9.31
C GLY A 545 19.42 18.92 -9.95
N LEU A 546 19.33 17.83 -10.71
CA LEU A 546 20.50 17.08 -11.20
C LEU A 546 20.85 17.40 -12.67
N THR A 547 20.34 18.49 -13.22
CA THR A 547 20.63 18.99 -14.58
C THR A 547 21.04 20.45 -14.55
N ASN A 548 21.57 20.96 -15.68
CA ASN A 548 21.87 22.37 -15.84
C ASN A 548 20.72 23.18 -16.48
N GLU A 549 19.56 22.58 -16.64
CA GLU A 549 18.39 23.23 -17.24
C GLU A 549 17.87 24.36 -16.33
N PRO A 550 17.42 25.47 -16.90
CA PRO A 550 16.81 26.55 -16.12
C PRO A 550 15.41 26.10 -15.66
N CYS A 551 15.30 25.72 -14.38
CA CYS A 551 14.06 25.30 -13.74
C CYS A 551 14.14 25.55 -12.23
N TRP A 552 13.03 25.39 -11.53
CA TRP A 552 13.07 25.25 -10.07
C TRP A 552 13.98 24.09 -9.68
N ARG A 553 14.60 24.15 -8.51
CA ARG A 553 15.56 23.14 -8.09
C ARG A 553 15.23 22.64 -6.70
N PHE A 554 15.33 21.33 -6.51
CA PHE A 554 15.38 20.74 -5.17
C PHE A 554 16.83 20.68 -4.66
N LEU A 555 17.81 20.54 -5.55
CA LEU A 555 19.24 20.62 -5.28
C LEU A 555 19.96 21.45 -6.33
N ASN A 556 21.12 21.95 -5.98
CA ASN A 556 21.96 22.71 -6.89
C ASN A 556 23.14 21.86 -7.38
N VAL A 557 23.24 21.70 -8.71
CA VAL A 557 24.36 21.01 -9.35
C VAL A 557 25.66 21.73 -8.99
N LYS A 558 26.69 20.96 -8.62
CA LYS A 558 28.03 21.46 -8.24
C LYS A 558 28.01 22.44 -7.07
N ASN A 559 27.08 22.30 -6.16
CA ASN A 559 26.92 23.16 -4.98
C ASN A 559 26.75 24.64 -5.27
N ARG A 560 26.33 24.97 -6.48
CA ARG A 560 26.01 26.35 -6.84
C ARG A 560 24.54 26.60 -6.51
N ASN A 561 24.33 27.49 -5.57
CA ASN A 561 23.01 27.97 -5.23
C ASN A 561 22.54 28.94 -6.32
N THR A 562 21.82 28.43 -7.32
CA THR A 562 21.37 29.17 -8.48
C THR A 562 19.87 29.40 -8.41
N ALA A 563 19.47 30.66 -8.32
CA ALA A 563 18.07 31.05 -8.37
C ALA A 563 17.47 30.85 -9.77
N TYR A 564 16.21 30.45 -9.82
CA TYR A 564 15.41 30.41 -11.05
C TYR A 564 14.69 31.75 -11.22
N GLU A 565 14.87 32.35 -12.38
CA GLU A 565 14.22 33.62 -12.78
C GLU A 565 13.31 33.37 -13.98
N LYS A 566 12.12 33.92 -13.93
CA LYS A 566 11.14 33.92 -15.02
C LYS A 566 10.52 35.29 -15.13
N ASP A 567 10.49 35.83 -16.35
CA ASP A 567 9.86 37.14 -16.69
C ASP A 567 10.33 38.31 -15.80
N GLY A 568 11.62 38.28 -15.39
CA GLY A 568 12.23 39.30 -14.53
C GLY A 568 11.93 39.17 -13.04
N VAL A 569 11.27 38.06 -12.64
CA VAL A 569 11.02 37.71 -11.25
C VAL A 569 11.90 36.53 -10.83
N ILE A 570 12.65 36.67 -9.74
CA ILE A 570 13.36 35.54 -9.11
C ILE A 570 12.30 34.70 -8.40
N GLU A 571 11.89 33.58 -9.03
CA GLU A 571 10.81 32.76 -8.51
C GLU A 571 11.25 31.82 -7.39
N GLN A 572 12.42 31.19 -7.52
CA GLN A 572 12.78 30.13 -6.57
C GLN A 572 14.29 29.97 -6.40
N ILE A 573 14.70 29.60 -5.18
CA ILE A 573 16.03 29.08 -4.88
C ILE A 573 15.89 27.87 -3.95
N SER A 574 16.75 26.85 -4.15
CA SER A 574 16.83 25.75 -3.19
C SER A 574 17.83 26.03 -2.08
N VAL A 575 17.54 25.57 -0.88
CA VAL A 575 18.43 25.61 0.29
C VAL A 575 18.50 24.21 0.89
N ALA A 576 19.65 23.58 0.86
CA ALA A 576 19.85 22.24 1.37
C ALA A 576 20.88 22.22 2.50
N VAL A 577 20.76 21.22 3.39
CA VAL A 577 21.73 21.01 4.49
C VAL A 577 22.97 20.24 4.03
N ALA A 578 22.81 19.42 2.98
CA ALA A 578 23.86 18.70 2.26
C ALA A 578 23.48 18.60 0.78
N SER A 579 24.37 18.15 -0.08
CA SER A 579 24.10 18.08 -1.53
C SER A 579 24.85 16.93 -2.21
N GLN A 580 24.48 16.65 -3.45
CA GLN A 580 25.13 15.68 -4.34
C GLN A 580 24.98 16.15 -5.79
N GLU A 581 25.85 15.64 -6.69
CA GLU A 581 25.82 16.03 -8.10
C GLU A 581 25.11 15.01 -9.00
N THR A 582 24.84 13.82 -8.48
CA THR A 582 24.17 12.73 -9.21
C THR A 582 23.16 12.05 -8.29
N TYR A 583 22.41 11.08 -8.81
CA TYR A 583 21.53 10.22 -7.99
C TYR A 583 22.28 9.50 -6.86
N MET A 584 23.54 9.11 -7.11
CA MET A 584 24.33 8.44 -6.10
C MET A 584 24.97 9.46 -5.17
N SER A 585 24.87 9.23 -3.86
CA SER A 585 25.52 10.10 -2.88
C SER A 585 27.03 10.20 -3.12
N MET A 586 27.69 9.06 -3.21
CA MET A 586 29.15 9.05 -3.41
C MET A 586 29.51 8.81 -4.89
N PRO A 587 30.60 9.39 -5.40
CA PRO A 587 31.60 10.20 -4.72
C PRO A 587 31.30 11.71 -4.70
N THR A 588 30.16 12.17 -5.12
CA THR A 588 29.88 13.60 -5.35
C THR A 588 29.10 14.28 -4.21
N ALA A 589 28.85 13.56 -3.11
CA ALA A 589 28.17 14.14 -1.96
C ALA A 589 29.03 15.23 -1.26
N HIS A 590 28.33 16.30 -0.89
CA HIS A 590 28.86 17.39 -0.08
C HIS A 590 28.11 17.42 1.24
N GLY A 591 28.87 17.20 2.32
CA GLY A 591 28.30 17.07 3.64
C GLY A 591 27.83 18.37 4.26
N ARG A 592 27.17 18.23 5.38
CA ARG A 592 26.68 19.33 6.24
C ARG A 592 27.80 20.24 6.74
N ASN A 593 29.00 19.69 6.92
CA ASN A 593 30.20 20.41 7.37
C ASN A 593 29.92 21.30 8.60
N GLY A 594 29.38 20.69 9.66
CA GLY A 594 29.00 21.41 10.88
C GLY A 594 27.95 22.51 10.67
N GLY A 595 27.12 22.39 9.62
CA GLY A 595 26.11 23.38 9.26
C GLY A 595 26.61 24.50 8.34
N LYS A 596 27.90 24.50 7.99
CA LYS A 596 28.47 25.54 7.10
C LYS A 596 27.79 25.50 5.72
N PHE A 597 27.50 24.31 5.19
CA PHE A 597 26.82 24.18 3.91
C PHE A 597 25.46 24.85 3.97
N PHE A 598 24.66 24.56 4.98
CA PHE A 598 23.31 25.12 5.18
C PHE A 598 23.33 26.65 5.32
N TYR A 599 24.31 27.18 6.12
CA TYR A 599 24.49 28.61 6.25
C TYR A 599 24.83 29.29 4.93
N ASP A 600 25.74 28.72 4.15
CA ASP A 600 26.17 29.29 2.86
C ASP A 600 24.97 29.29 1.84
N GLN A 601 24.10 28.26 1.89
CA GLN A 601 22.88 28.19 1.08
C GLN A 601 21.89 29.29 1.49
N TRP A 602 21.63 29.47 2.78
CA TRP A 602 20.76 30.52 3.29
C TRP A 602 21.32 31.93 2.97
N LYS A 603 22.60 32.17 3.13
CA LYS A 603 23.20 33.44 2.74
C LYS A 603 22.86 33.85 1.32
N GLU A 604 22.84 32.91 0.39
CA GLU A 604 22.51 33.19 -0.99
C GLU A 604 21.02 33.46 -1.13
N ALA A 605 20.14 32.70 -0.46
CA ALA A 605 18.69 32.96 -0.45
C ALA A 605 18.38 34.37 0.08
N PHE A 606 19.01 34.79 1.18
CA PHE A 606 18.88 36.15 1.71
C PHE A 606 19.38 37.23 0.74
N ARG A 607 20.42 36.92 -0.05
CA ARG A 607 20.99 37.86 -1.03
C ARG A 607 20.08 38.06 -2.23
N VAL A 608 19.50 36.98 -2.76
CA VAL A 608 18.70 37.03 -4.00
C VAL A 608 17.23 37.32 -3.73
N HIS A 609 16.73 36.98 -2.55
CA HIS A 609 15.38 37.25 -2.08
C HIS A 609 14.29 36.80 -3.06
N PRO A 610 14.18 35.51 -3.34
CA PRO A 610 13.23 34.95 -4.30
C PRO A 610 11.79 34.97 -3.75
N LYS A 611 10.80 34.75 -4.66
CA LYS A 611 9.41 34.53 -4.27
C LYS A 611 9.26 33.31 -3.34
N VAL A 612 10.01 32.23 -3.60
CA VAL A 612 9.97 30.97 -2.83
C VAL A 612 11.36 30.48 -2.52
N VAL A 613 11.65 30.21 -1.26
CA VAL A 613 12.79 29.40 -0.82
C VAL A 613 12.33 27.95 -0.63
N THR A 614 12.96 26.99 -1.30
CA THR A 614 12.64 25.56 -1.18
C THR A 614 13.71 24.85 -0.37
N LEU A 615 13.34 24.34 0.79
CA LEU A 615 14.23 23.55 1.64
C LEU A 615 14.25 22.08 1.19
N THR A 616 15.40 21.43 1.33
CA THR A 616 15.61 20.07 0.89
C THR A 616 16.43 19.32 1.92
N TRP A 617 15.88 18.38 2.62
CA TRP A 617 14.60 17.69 2.67
C TRP A 617 14.01 17.80 4.09
N TRP A 618 12.72 17.45 4.31
CA TRP A 618 12.21 17.27 5.67
C TRP A 618 12.59 15.90 6.22
N ASN A 619 12.13 14.81 5.57
CA ASN A 619 12.09 13.46 6.10
C ASN A 619 12.47 12.35 5.09
N GLU A 620 13.47 12.55 4.26
CA GLU A 620 13.95 11.52 3.33
C GLU A 620 14.85 10.49 4.06
N TRP A 621 14.28 9.81 5.07
CA TRP A 621 15.03 8.92 5.96
C TRP A 621 15.56 7.65 5.30
N THR A 622 15.12 7.30 4.10
CA THR A 622 15.44 6.03 3.43
C THR A 622 16.28 6.22 2.18
N ALA A 623 17.24 5.32 2.00
CA ALA A 623 18.14 5.27 0.86
C ALA A 623 18.17 3.87 0.26
N GLN A 624 18.08 3.75 -1.07
CA GLN A 624 18.15 2.48 -1.76
C GLN A 624 19.60 2.05 -1.96
N ARG A 625 19.94 0.82 -1.58
CA ARG A 625 21.28 0.24 -1.69
C ARG A 625 21.58 -0.26 -3.09
N PHE A 626 22.77 0.07 -3.59
CA PHE A 626 23.34 -0.44 -4.83
C PHE A 626 24.76 -0.98 -4.59
N ILE A 627 25.28 -1.67 -5.60
CA ILE A 627 26.70 -2.02 -5.70
C ILE A 627 27.27 -1.29 -6.94
N VAL A 628 28.23 -0.41 -6.72
CA VAL A 628 28.93 0.32 -7.76
C VAL A 628 30.42 0.02 -7.61
N ASP A 629 31.07 -0.48 -8.65
CA ASP A 629 32.48 -0.89 -8.66
C ASP A 629 32.86 -1.84 -7.49
N GLY A 630 31.94 -2.75 -7.13
CA GLY A 630 32.12 -3.71 -6.04
C GLY A 630 31.96 -3.13 -4.63
N GLN A 631 31.60 -1.87 -4.50
CA GLN A 631 31.37 -1.18 -3.22
C GLN A 631 29.87 -0.90 -3.03
N THR A 632 29.40 -0.96 -1.78
CA THR A 632 28.06 -0.50 -1.43
C THR A 632 27.96 1.01 -1.66
N ALA A 633 26.92 1.41 -2.38
CA ALA A 633 26.55 2.79 -2.66
C ALA A 633 25.04 2.99 -2.44
N PHE A 634 24.63 4.22 -2.24
CA PHE A 634 23.22 4.56 -2.00
C PHE A 634 22.75 5.65 -2.95
N VAL A 635 21.48 5.57 -3.31
CA VAL A 635 20.77 6.69 -3.92
C VAL A 635 20.34 7.62 -2.80
N ASP A 636 20.59 8.92 -2.99
CA ASP A 636 20.24 10.01 -2.08
C ASP A 636 20.97 9.95 -0.72
N ASN A 637 20.27 9.65 0.37
CA ASN A 637 20.84 9.72 1.71
C ASN A 637 21.79 8.55 1.99
N TYR A 638 22.90 8.87 2.64
CA TYR A 638 23.94 7.89 2.92
C TYR A 638 24.22 7.75 4.42
N ASN A 639 24.39 8.87 5.11
CA ASN A 639 24.65 8.91 6.55
C ASN A 639 24.34 10.31 7.09
N GLN A 640 24.57 10.51 8.38
CA GLN A 640 24.31 11.78 9.06
C GLN A 640 24.98 13.00 8.41
N GLU A 641 26.19 12.86 7.87
CA GLU A 641 26.92 13.97 7.24
C GLU A 641 26.37 14.33 5.85
N TYR A 642 25.93 13.34 5.08
CA TYR A 642 25.52 13.52 3.69
C TYR A 642 24.01 13.50 3.47
N SER A 643 23.20 13.17 4.50
CA SER A 643 21.76 13.27 4.41
C SER A 643 21.30 14.73 4.35
N ARG A 644 20.09 14.92 3.81
CA ARG A 644 19.50 16.24 3.63
C ARG A 644 18.37 16.56 4.60
N ASP A 645 18.04 15.64 5.51
CA ASP A 645 16.88 15.74 6.37
C ASP A 645 17.05 16.77 7.47
N ILE A 646 15.94 17.46 7.77
CA ILE A 646 15.86 18.49 8.80
C ILE A 646 14.96 18.04 9.97
N GLU A 647 14.09 17.06 9.76
CA GLU A 647 13.30 16.46 10.82
C GLU A 647 14.20 16.04 11.99
N PRO A 648 13.81 16.33 13.25
CA PRO A 648 14.58 15.89 14.41
C PRO A 648 14.87 14.39 14.42
N MET A 649 16.11 14.01 14.81
CA MET A 649 16.55 12.61 14.87
C MET A 649 16.87 12.16 16.29
N GLU A 650 16.81 10.84 16.51
CA GLU A 650 17.32 10.21 17.72
C GLU A 650 18.86 10.19 17.68
N GLY A 651 19.49 10.76 18.68
CA GLY A 651 20.97 10.92 18.70
C GLY A 651 21.49 11.90 17.64
N GLY A 652 22.73 11.70 17.19
CA GLY A 652 23.33 12.49 16.12
C GLY A 652 23.23 14.00 16.31
N HIS A 653 22.69 14.70 15.34
CA HIS A 653 22.47 16.14 15.42
C HIS A 653 21.17 16.53 16.17
N GLY A 654 20.37 15.56 16.61
CA GLY A 654 19.12 15.83 17.35
C GLY A 654 18.18 16.72 16.54
N ASP A 655 17.78 17.84 17.13
CA ASP A 655 16.92 18.85 16.53
C ASP A 655 17.67 20.11 16.02
N LEU A 656 19.01 20.08 16.01
CA LEU A 656 19.82 21.25 15.74
C LEU A 656 19.48 21.95 14.41
N TYR A 657 19.36 21.17 13.32
CA TYR A 657 19.06 21.73 12.00
C TYR A 657 17.63 22.27 11.91
N TYR A 658 16.69 21.66 12.63
CA TYR A 658 15.33 22.18 12.78
C TYR A 658 15.34 23.52 13.51
N GLN A 659 16.06 23.65 14.58
CA GLN A 659 16.17 24.92 15.34
C GLN A 659 16.86 26.01 14.49
N TRP A 660 17.85 25.66 13.70
CA TRP A 660 18.47 26.62 12.76
C TRP A 660 17.49 27.00 11.65
N MET A 661 16.76 26.05 11.09
CA MET A 661 15.72 26.31 10.08
C MET A 661 14.70 27.33 10.59
N LYS A 662 14.16 27.14 11.79
CA LYS A 662 13.23 28.09 12.41
C LYS A 662 13.81 29.50 12.48
N GLN A 663 15.06 29.63 12.92
CA GLN A 663 15.72 30.93 13.05
C GLN A 663 16.02 31.58 11.70
N TYR A 664 16.43 30.81 10.71
CA TYR A 664 16.62 31.34 9.36
C TYR A 664 15.32 31.81 8.74
N ILE A 665 14.25 31.03 8.82
CA ILE A 665 12.92 31.40 8.28
C ILE A 665 12.40 32.66 8.97
N ALA A 666 12.44 32.71 10.30
CA ALA A 666 12.00 33.87 11.05
C ALA A 666 12.78 35.15 10.69
N ALA A 667 14.10 35.04 10.50
CA ALA A 667 14.93 36.17 10.07
C ALA A 667 14.61 36.59 8.62
N TYR A 668 14.44 35.62 7.71
CA TYR A 668 14.15 35.83 6.30
C TYR A 668 12.83 36.56 6.12
N LYS A 669 11.74 36.03 6.66
CA LYS A 669 10.40 36.63 6.58
C LYS A 669 10.29 37.99 7.28
N ALA A 670 11.14 38.22 8.30
CA ALA A 670 11.22 39.51 8.97
C ALA A 670 12.09 40.54 8.23
N GLY A 671 12.63 40.22 7.05
CA GLY A 671 13.50 41.12 6.26
C GLY A 671 14.81 41.45 6.99
N LYS A 672 15.27 40.62 7.93
CA LYS A 672 16.52 40.78 8.66
C LYS A 672 17.73 40.26 7.84
N SER A 673 18.94 40.55 8.29
CA SER A 673 20.13 39.92 7.73
C SER A 673 20.19 38.44 8.11
N CYS A 674 20.84 37.61 7.25
CA CYS A 674 21.08 36.20 7.51
C CYS A 674 21.85 36.01 8.81
N PRO A 675 21.30 35.35 9.85
CA PRO A 675 22.01 35.13 11.10
C PRO A 675 23.13 34.09 10.89
N ARG A 676 24.22 34.25 11.61
CA ARG A 676 25.29 33.23 11.65
C ARG A 676 25.06 32.34 12.87
N LEU A 677 24.51 31.16 12.66
CA LEU A 677 24.12 30.20 13.70
C LEU A 677 25.20 29.11 13.95
N ILE A 678 26.17 29.00 13.05
CA ILE A 678 27.24 28.03 13.11
C ILE A 678 28.40 28.58 13.93
N GLU A 679 29.16 27.68 14.57
CA GLU A 679 30.42 27.99 15.24
C GLU A 679 31.52 28.21 14.20
N ASP A 680 32.57 29.02 14.55
CA ASP A 680 33.71 29.27 13.68
C ASP A 680 34.68 28.09 13.62
#